data_5622ff5da072510d81e3349f311b04d5
#
_entry.id   5622ff5da072510d81e3349f311b04d5
#
_cell.length_a   1.000
_cell.length_b   1.000
_cell.length_c   1.000
_cell.angle_alpha   90.00
_cell.angle_beta   90.00
_cell.angle_gamma   90.00
#
_symmetry.space_group_name_H-M   'P 1'
#
loop_
_entity.id
_entity.type
_entity.pdbx_description
1 polymer ?
#
loop_
_entity_poly.entity_id
_entity_poly.type
_entity_poly.pdbx_seq_one_letter_code
_entity_poly.pdbx_strand_id
1 'polypeptide(L)'
;MKRFILAVGLLSASMAAKAKVVLPQFFTDSMVVQQLSVLTIPGTTKSGATVSVTTSWNNKTYKTTADSEGKFTVKVNTPKAGGPYQITVDDGEPTVLRDILSGEVWMCSGQSNMEMPVMGWGHVLNCEQEKANANYPKIRLLQIKRITSYKPENNTEVNMGGWRRCAPETVDNFSALAYFYARELHKKLNVPVGVIDCSWGGTPAESWTTLEGNKAVGGFEKYIDIYEKNNFDGNAIAASYKAALDNVQNNINQAVENANQNIFAPISNKTMPIPSQWENNVLPGFDGSVMIQKTFSLSDDFLGKDLELHLGAIDDNDITYFNGVQVGKTEGYQIIRNYKVPASLVKKENVVLVVVSDYAREGGITGDNSQVYVKQGNKTVSLAGNWNYSVIEDFAGLPINTTGPFVPTVLYNAMLYPCHVMPVKGTIWYQGCANVGRADQYSVLFKRMITDWRKLWGEKMPFYFVQLAGYLKPEQLQPQSEWAALRQAQADALQLPHTGMATAIDIGNPNDIHPKNKQEVARRLALLSLKNTYGKKDIIDKAPTAKKCTFSEGTATIVFSSKLTIKNGNTPQGFIVENADGSFSRGTATLQNGNTIVVKTDKAGTPRSVRYDWADCPDGNVYGANNLPVCPFRTDKI
;
A
#
# COMPACT_ATOMS: atom_id res chain seq x y z
N MET A 1 -30.26 83.19 20.77
CA MET A 1 -29.61 81.91 21.17
C MET A 1 -29.26 81.12 19.91
N LYS A 2 -28.05 81.18 19.47
CA LYS A 2 -27.55 80.46 18.28
C LYS A 2 -27.00 79.08 18.76
N ARG A 3 -27.57 77.99 18.27
CA ARG A 3 -27.09 76.64 18.52
C ARG A 3 -26.01 76.32 17.48
N PHE A 4 -24.78 76.11 17.91
CA PHE A 4 -23.71 75.52 17.13
C PHE A 4 -23.86 73.99 17.16
N ILE A 5 -24.04 73.34 15.99
CA ILE A 5 -23.96 71.91 15.82
C ILE A 5 -22.50 71.59 15.43
N LEU A 6 -21.80 70.90 16.33
CA LEU A 6 -20.45 70.37 16.08
C LEU A 6 -20.60 69.01 15.40
N ALA A 7 -20.26 68.92 14.11
CA ALA A 7 -20.16 67.64 13.39
C ALA A 7 -18.81 67.00 13.70
N VAL A 8 -18.82 65.92 14.50
CA VAL A 8 -17.66 65.04 14.71
C VAL A 8 -17.62 64.03 13.58
N GLY A 9 -16.75 64.26 12.62
CA GLY A 9 -16.42 63.27 11.57
C GLY A 9 -15.64 62.10 12.16
N LEU A 10 -16.26 60.92 12.34
CA LEU A 10 -15.53 59.69 12.58
C LEU A 10 -14.81 59.26 11.28
N LEU A 11 -13.51 59.49 11.20
CA LEU A 11 -12.65 58.76 10.27
C LEU A 11 -12.55 57.30 10.77
N SER A 12 -13.36 56.40 10.25
CA SER A 12 -13.13 54.96 10.36
C SER A 12 -11.94 54.59 9.47
N ALA A 13 -10.73 54.57 10.03
CA ALA A 13 -9.59 53.90 9.42
C ALA A 13 -9.90 52.40 9.42
N SER A 14 -10.43 51.89 8.31
CA SER A 14 -10.45 50.45 8.07
C SER A 14 -9.02 49.96 8.03
N MET A 15 -8.53 49.35 9.12
CA MET A 15 -7.36 48.50 9.07
C MET A 15 -7.71 47.35 8.13
N ALA A 16 -7.43 47.49 6.84
CA ALA A 16 -7.42 46.37 5.91
C ALA A 16 -6.35 45.40 6.42
N ALA A 17 -6.79 44.27 6.99
CA ALA A 17 -5.89 43.17 7.30
C ALA A 17 -5.12 42.85 6.02
N LYS A 18 -3.80 43.05 6.03
CA LYS A 18 -2.93 42.74 4.91
C LYS A 18 -2.96 41.21 4.79
N ALA A 19 -3.56 40.70 3.72
CA ALA A 19 -3.52 39.25 3.44
C ALA A 19 -2.09 38.95 2.98
N LYS A 20 -1.37 38.16 3.76
CA LYS A 20 -0.03 37.68 3.46
C LYS A 20 -0.12 36.51 2.46
N VAL A 21 0.87 36.39 1.56
CA VAL A 21 1.03 35.24 0.68
C VAL A 21 1.01 33.93 1.46
N VAL A 22 0.15 33.01 1.03
CA VAL A 22 0.13 31.63 1.51
C VAL A 22 0.61 30.71 0.38
N LEU A 23 1.69 29.98 0.63
CA LEU A 23 2.26 28.98 -0.27
C LEU A 23 1.83 27.57 0.17
N PRO A 24 1.82 26.57 -0.76
CA PRO A 24 1.68 25.16 -0.38
C PRO A 24 2.70 24.75 0.67
N GLN A 25 2.32 23.84 1.58
CA GLN A 25 3.11 23.50 2.77
C GLN A 25 4.50 22.90 2.46
N PHE A 26 4.72 22.41 1.26
CA PHE A 26 6.02 21.90 0.82
C PHE A 26 6.98 22.98 0.25
N PHE A 27 6.54 24.25 0.16
CA PHE A 27 7.42 25.39 -0.11
C PHE A 27 7.94 25.94 1.21
N THR A 28 9.07 25.44 1.66
CA THR A 28 9.67 25.83 2.94
C THR A 28 11.15 26.14 2.81
N ASP A 29 11.71 26.70 3.85
CA ASP A 29 13.17 26.79 3.99
C ASP A 29 13.81 25.42 3.78
N SER A 30 15.07 25.41 3.38
CA SER A 30 15.88 24.21 3.16
C SER A 30 15.43 23.31 2.00
N MET A 31 14.49 23.73 1.14
CA MET A 31 14.05 22.93 -0.02
C MET A 31 15.15 22.77 -1.07
N VAL A 32 15.04 21.68 -1.86
CA VAL A 32 15.80 21.53 -3.11
C VAL A 32 14.85 21.76 -4.29
N VAL A 33 15.28 22.59 -5.22
CA VAL A 33 14.61 22.75 -6.51
C VAL A 33 15.35 21.94 -7.58
N GLN A 34 14.62 21.30 -8.50
CA GLN A 34 15.25 20.59 -9.61
C GLN A 34 16.07 21.56 -10.45
N GLN A 35 17.37 21.26 -10.65
CA GLN A 35 18.25 22.10 -11.45
C GLN A 35 17.84 22.16 -12.92
N LEU A 36 18.16 23.29 -13.60
CA LEU A 36 17.95 23.50 -15.04
C LEU A 36 16.51 23.16 -15.50
N SER A 37 15.53 23.60 -14.71
CA SER A 37 14.11 23.32 -14.88
C SER A 37 13.27 24.59 -14.68
N VAL A 38 11.96 24.44 -14.75
CA VAL A 38 11.00 25.50 -14.46
C VAL A 38 10.22 25.12 -13.20
N LEU A 39 10.47 25.83 -12.12
CA LEU A 39 9.69 25.70 -10.88
C LEU A 39 8.40 26.51 -11.00
N THR A 40 7.27 25.88 -10.73
CA THR A 40 5.96 26.51 -10.64
C THR A 40 5.66 26.83 -9.18
N ILE A 41 5.48 28.09 -8.84
CA ILE A 41 5.18 28.57 -7.47
C ILE A 41 3.72 29.02 -7.44
N PRO A 42 2.78 28.19 -7.02
CA PRO A 42 1.40 28.59 -6.78
C PRO A 42 1.25 29.17 -5.39
N GLY A 43 0.20 29.95 -5.19
CA GLY A 43 -0.14 30.46 -3.86
C GLY A 43 -1.46 31.22 -3.87
N THR A 44 -1.83 31.71 -2.70
CA THR A 44 -2.99 32.57 -2.52
C THR A 44 -2.61 33.85 -1.80
N THR A 45 -3.30 34.94 -2.13
CA THR A 45 -3.21 36.25 -1.48
C THR A 45 -4.52 37.01 -1.68
N LYS A 46 -4.54 38.32 -1.48
CA LYS A 46 -5.69 39.15 -1.78
C LYS A 46 -6.01 39.17 -3.27
N SER A 47 -7.28 39.04 -3.62
CA SER A 47 -7.76 39.18 -5.01
C SER A 47 -7.24 40.48 -5.65
N GLY A 48 -6.73 40.33 -6.89
CA GLY A 48 -6.17 41.45 -7.66
C GLY A 48 -4.82 41.99 -7.17
N ALA A 49 -4.20 41.40 -6.14
CA ALA A 49 -2.90 41.80 -5.68
C ALA A 49 -1.80 41.47 -6.71
N THR A 50 -0.86 42.37 -6.90
CA THR A 50 0.35 42.09 -7.67
C THR A 50 1.33 41.30 -6.80
N VAL A 51 1.68 40.11 -7.27
CA VAL A 51 2.68 39.25 -6.60
C VAL A 51 3.98 39.28 -7.39
N SER A 52 5.08 39.50 -6.70
CA SER A 52 6.44 39.43 -7.25
C SER A 52 7.22 38.28 -6.64
N VAL A 53 7.96 37.53 -7.45
CA VAL A 53 8.87 36.48 -7.01
C VAL A 53 10.29 36.85 -7.42
N THR A 54 11.17 37.08 -6.44
CA THR A 54 12.58 37.41 -6.66
C THR A 54 13.45 36.22 -6.24
N THR A 55 14.38 35.84 -7.11
CA THR A 55 15.30 34.73 -6.87
C THR A 55 16.74 35.22 -6.73
N SER A 56 17.45 34.78 -5.69
CA SER A 56 18.82 35.27 -5.39
C SER A 56 19.89 34.69 -6.34
N TRP A 57 19.61 33.61 -7.08
CA TRP A 57 20.61 33.02 -7.99
C TRP A 57 20.87 33.83 -9.28
N ASN A 58 19.98 34.77 -9.62
CA ASN A 58 20.14 35.61 -10.79
C ASN A 58 19.58 37.04 -10.57
N ASN A 59 19.08 37.33 -9.38
CA ASN A 59 18.44 38.61 -8.97
C ASN A 59 17.27 39.01 -9.86
N LYS A 60 16.62 38.05 -10.53
CA LYS A 60 15.48 38.29 -11.43
C LYS A 60 14.18 38.30 -10.63
N THR A 61 13.33 39.28 -10.93
CA THR A 61 11.98 39.38 -10.38
C THR A 61 10.95 39.02 -11.47
N TYR A 62 10.08 38.09 -11.11
CA TYR A 62 8.93 37.63 -11.93
C TYR A 62 7.65 38.17 -11.29
N LYS A 63 6.69 38.66 -12.10
CA LYS A 63 5.47 39.27 -11.59
C LYS A 63 4.24 38.57 -12.16
N THR A 64 3.17 38.53 -11.37
CA THR A 64 1.83 38.10 -11.75
C THR A 64 0.79 38.86 -10.95
N THR A 65 -0.48 38.72 -11.30
CA THR A 65 -1.62 39.25 -10.54
C THR A 65 -2.48 38.11 -10.06
N ALA A 66 -2.88 38.12 -8.79
CA ALA A 66 -3.81 37.16 -8.24
C ALA A 66 -5.21 37.34 -8.88
N ASP A 67 -5.87 36.21 -9.17
CA ASP A 67 -7.22 36.20 -9.75
C ASP A 67 -8.32 36.66 -8.76
N SER A 68 -9.58 36.55 -9.19
CA SER A 68 -10.73 36.91 -8.36
C SER A 68 -10.86 36.07 -7.08
N GLU A 69 -10.29 34.85 -7.06
CA GLU A 69 -10.26 33.98 -5.89
C GLU A 69 -8.97 34.19 -5.05
N GLY A 70 -8.11 35.13 -5.44
CA GLY A 70 -6.82 35.37 -4.79
C GLY A 70 -5.74 34.38 -5.15
N LYS A 71 -5.94 33.48 -6.11
CA LYS A 71 -4.96 32.49 -6.56
C LYS A 71 -3.96 33.12 -7.53
N PHE A 72 -2.70 32.73 -7.41
CA PHE A 72 -1.66 33.12 -8.35
C PHE A 72 -0.73 31.95 -8.68
N THR A 73 -0.02 32.08 -9.79
CA THR A 73 1.03 31.14 -10.20
C THR A 73 2.17 31.92 -10.84
N VAL A 74 3.40 31.63 -10.39
CA VAL A 74 4.62 32.21 -10.99
C VAL A 74 5.55 31.08 -11.42
N LYS A 75 6.09 31.16 -12.63
CA LYS A 75 7.08 30.21 -13.14
C LYS A 75 8.47 30.84 -13.11
N VAL A 76 9.42 30.18 -12.46
CA VAL A 76 10.80 30.63 -12.34
C VAL A 76 11.79 29.61 -12.89
N ASN A 77 12.79 30.04 -13.66
CA ASN A 77 13.85 29.14 -14.12
C ASN A 77 14.84 28.88 -12.98
N THR A 78 15.14 27.60 -12.74
CA THR A 78 16.09 27.17 -11.72
C THR A 78 17.51 27.11 -12.27
N PRO A 79 18.53 27.44 -11.46
CA PRO A 79 19.93 27.45 -11.89
C PRO A 79 20.49 26.01 -11.98
N LYS A 80 21.73 25.89 -12.45
CA LYS A 80 22.56 24.69 -12.28
C LYS A 80 22.77 24.42 -10.79
N ALA A 81 23.10 23.16 -10.44
CA ALA A 81 23.33 22.71 -9.08
C ALA A 81 24.24 23.66 -8.28
N GLY A 82 23.79 24.03 -7.11
CA GLY A 82 24.47 24.98 -6.21
C GLY A 82 23.58 25.49 -5.09
N GLY A 83 23.98 26.59 -4.48
CA GLY A 83 23.31 27.22 -3.34
C GLY A 83 24.24 27.37 -2.13
N PRO A 84 23.74 27.87 -0.98
CA PRO A 84 22.32 28.16 -0.72
C PRO A 84 21.81 29.46 -1.38
N TYR A 85 20.55 29.45 -1.77
CA TYR A 85 19.83 30.55 -2.38
C TYR A 85 18.62 30.96 -1.53
N GLN A 86 17.95 32.04 -1.98
CA GLN A 86 16.70 32.54 -1.42
C GLN A 86 15.67 32.76 -2.53
N ILE A 87 14.39 32.54 -2.19
CA ILE A 87 13.24 32.92 -3.00
C ILE A 87 12.38 33.86 -2.13
N THR A 88 12.13 35.07 -2.62
CA THR A 88 11.26 36.06 -1.96
C THR A 88 9.97 36.15 -2.75
N VAL A 89 8.82 35.85 -2.12
CA VAL A 89 7.49 36.05 -2.69
C VAL A 89 6.85 37.22 -1.95
N ASP A 90 6.43 38.23 -2.69
CA ASP A 90 6.05 39.53 -2.12
C ASP A 90 4.77 40.06 -2.81
N ASP A 91 3.74 40.33 -2.01
CA ASP A 91 2.50 40.99 -2.38
C ASP A 91 2.31 42.34 -1.67
N GLY A 92 3.39 42.89 -1.11
CA GLY A 92 3.46 44.05 -0.21
C GLY A 92 3.89 43.64 1.21
N GLU A 93 3.94 42.34 1.53
CA GLU A 93 4.55 41.77 2.72
C GLU A 93 5.38 40.54 2.33
N PRO A 94 6.72 40.61 2.33
CA PRO A 94 7.56 39.58 1.77
C PRO A 94 7.57 38.30 2.60
N THR A 95 7.36 37.18 1.95
CA THR A 95 7.61 35.81 2.45
C THR A 95 8.94 35.34 1.85
N VAL A 96 9.91 35.00 2.68
CA VAL A 96 11.28 34.64 2.24
C VAL A 96 11.54 33.18 2.57
N LEU A 97 11.79 32.37 1.54
CA LEU A 97 12.27 31.00 1.65
C LEU A 97 13.81 31.02 1.59
N ARG A 98 14.46 30.46 2.61
CA ARG A 98 15.90 30.50 2.81
C ARG A 98 16.54 29.12 2.66
N ASP A 99 17.87 29.11 2.50
CA ASP A 99 18.66 27.86 2.42
C ASP A 99 18.21 26.93 1.26
N ILE A 100 17.79 27.54 0.15
CA ILE A 100 17.34 26.80 -1.04
C ILE A 100 18.56 26.25 -1.77
N LEU A 101 18.55 24.95 -2.07
CA LEU A 101 19.56 24.33 -2.93
C LEU A 101 18.97 24.05 -4.32
N SER A 102 19.78 24.20 -5.35
CA SER A 102 19.48 23.67 -6.68
C SER A 102 20.23 22.35 -6.86
N GLY A 103 19.54 21.29 -7.30
CA GLY A 103 20.12 19.96 -7.40
C GLY A 103 19.18 18.97 -8.08
N GLU A 104 19.28 17.70 -7.75
CA GLU A 104 18.42 16.64 -8.27
C GLU A 104 17.28 16.33 -7.31
N VAL A 105 16.05 16.38 -7.77
CA VAL A 105 14.86 16.09 -6.96
C VAL A 105 14.22 14.78 -7.42
N TRP A 106 13.99 13.85 -6.50
CA TRP A 106 13.40 12.55 -6.82
C TRP A 106 12.13 12.30 -5.99
N MET A 107 11.07 11.84 -6.68
CA MET A 107 9.88 11.32 -6.04
C MET A 107 10.13 9.87 -5.60
N CYS A 108 9.90 9.58 -4.32
CA CYS A 108 10.05 8.26 -3.72
C CYS A 108 8.68 7.83 -3.21
N SER A 109 8.07 6.83 -3.86
CA SER A 109 6.69 6.46 -3.54
C SER A 109 6.46 4.95 -3.56
N GLY A 110 5.35 4.52 -2.99
CA GLY A 110 4.99 3.11 -2.85
C GLY A 110 4.31 2.79 -1.53
N GLN A 111 4.47 1.54 -1.08
CA GLN A 111 3.89 1.07 0.18
C GLN A 111 4.96 0.89 1.28
N SER A 112 4.69 0.05 2.27
CA SER A 112 5.51 -0.11 3.48
C SER A 112 7.01 -0.33 3.22
N ASN A 113 7.41 -1.01 2.15
CA ASN A 113 8.81 -1.19 1.80
C ASN A 113 9.51 0.08 1.29
N MET A 114 8.76 1.07 0.77
CA MET A 114 9.26 2.43 0.54
C MET A 114 9.20 3.25 1.82
N GLU A 115 8.10 3.16 2.56
CA GLU A 115 7.87 3.90 3.80
C GLU A 115 8.84 3.54 4.92
N MET A 116 9.31 2.30 5.00
CA MET A 116 10.11 1.73 6.09
C MET A 116 11.21 2.69 6.54
N PRO A 117 11.18 3.15 7.81
CA PRO A 117 12.12 4.13 8.32
C PRO A 117 13.50 3.52 8.60
N VAL A 118 14.51 4.37 8.73
CA VAL A 118 15.88 3.94 9.14
C VAL A 118 15.83 3.28 10.52
N MET A 119 15.16 3.93 11.45
CA MET A 119 14.88 3.42 12.80
C MET A 119 13.39 3.02 12.91
N GLY A 120 12.79 3.16 14.03
CA GLY A 120 11.36 2.92 14.23
C GLY A 120 10.98 1.45 14.04
N TRP A 121 9.81 1.18 13.46
CA TRP A 121 9.27 -0.18 13.33
C TRP A 121 10.08 -1.09 12.37
N GLY A 122 10.81 -0.50 11.43
CA GLY A 122 11.52 -1.24 10.40
C GLY A 122 12.89 -1.75 10.80
N HIS A 123 13.69 -0.95 11.46
CA HIS A 123 15.08 -1.23 11.86
C HIS A 123 15.90 -1.82 10.71
N VAL A 124 16.38 -0.99 9.79
CA VAL A 124 17.26 -1.44 8.70
C VAL A 124 18.56 -2.07 9.22
N LEU A 125 19.29 -2.77 8.37
CA LEU A 125 20.60 -3.30 8.77
C LEU A 125 21.51 -2.17 9.26
N ASN A 126 22.18 -2.38 10.41
CA ASN A 126 23.08 -1.41 11.05
C ASN A 126 22.43 -0.04 11.31
N CYS A 127 21.16 0.00 11.64
CA CYS A 127 20.36 1.23 11.76
C CYS A 127 20.99 2.30 12.67
N GLU A 128 21.55 1.92 13.81
CA GLU A 128 22.22 2.87 14.74
C GLU A 128 23.43 3.54 14.08
N GLN A 129 24.26 2.78 13.40
CA GLN A 129 25.42 3.30 12.69
C GLN A 129 25.02 4.16 11.49
N GLU A 130 23.97 3.74 10.75
CA GLU A 130 23.44 4.49 9.62
C GLU A 130 22.85 5.84 10.06
N LYS A 131 22.15 5.86 11.19
CA LYS A 131 21.68 7.09 11.83
C LYS A 131 22.85 7.98 12.24
N ALA A 132 23.79 7.46 13.02
CA ALA A 132 24.94 8.24 13.51
C ALA A 132 25.77 8.86 12.37
N ASN A 133 25.84 8.19 11.22
CA ASN A 133 26.58 8.63 10.03
C ASN A 133 25.75 9.51 9.07
N ALA A 134 24.49 9.83 9.40
CA ALA A 134 23.56 10.55 8.51
C ALA A 134 23.80 12.08 8.47
N ASN A 135 25.04 12.53 8.36
CA ASN A 135 25.37 13.95 8.25
C ASN A 135 25.69 14.33 6.79
N TYR A 136 24.62 14.62 6.03
CA TYR A 136 24.72 15.03 4.63
C TYR A 136 23.94 16.33 4.38
N PRO A 137 24.48 17.51 4.72
CA PRO A 137 23.74 18.78 4.67
C PRO A 137 23.28 19.20 3.27
N LYS A 138 23.81 18.59 2.21
CA LYS A 138 23.35 18.80 0.83
C LYS A 138 22.27 17.78 0.39
N ILE A 139 21.91 16.83 1.24
CA ILE A 139 20.72 15.99 1.05
C ILE A 139 19.59 16.62 1.85
N ARG A 140 18.40 16.70 1.24
CA ARG A 140 17.20 17.25 1.86
C ARG A 140 16.05 16.28 1.77
N LEU A 141 15.32 16.20 2.86
CA LEU A 141 14.27 15.22 3.11
C LEU A 141 12.93 15.95 3.22
N LEU A 142 11.96 15.56 2.42
CA LEU A 142 10.57 16.01 2.53
C LEU A 142 9.68 14.79 2.65
N GLN A 143 8.83 14.75 3.66
CA GLN A 143 7.84 13.68 3.84
C GLN A 143 6.43 14.24 3.73
N ILE A 144 5.67 13.73 2.77
CA ILE A 144 4.26 14.05 2.59
C ILE A 144 3.45 13.35 3.68
N LYS A 145 2.51 14.08 4.31
CA LYS A 145 1.62 13.51 5.31
C LYS A 145 0.60 12.59 4.65
N ARG A 146 0.25 11.52 5.33
CA ARG A 146 -0.72 10.53 4.84
C ARG A 146 -2.13 11.06 4.98
N ILE A 147 -2.71 11.43 3.88
CA ILE A 147 -4.08 11.95 3.74
C ILE A 147 -4.74 11.37 2.49
N THR A 148 -6.05 11.37 2.45
CA THR A 148 -6.84 10.88 1.34
C THR A 148 -7.76 11.97 0.79
N SER A 149 -8.04 11.95 -0.52
CA SER A 149 -9.06 12.77 -1.14
C SER A 149 -9.68 12.08 -2.35
N TYR A 150 -10.97 12.23 -2.54
CA TYR A 150 -11.68 11.72 -3.71
C TYR A 150 -11.54 12.65 -4.93
N LYS A 151 -11.03 13.86 -4.75
CA LYS A 151 -10.74 14.86 -5.80
C LYS A 151 -9.26 15.23 -5.77
N PRO A 152 -8.66 15.58 -6.93
CA PRO A 152 -7.30 16.13 -6.96
C PRO A 152 -7.20 17.43 -6.12
N GLU A 153 -6.23 17.46 -5.20
CA GLU A 153 -5.99 18.60 -4.34
C GLU A 153 -4.88 19.50 -4.90
N ASN A 154 -4.95 20.80 -4.65
CA ASN A 154 -3.91 21.74 -5.08
C ASN A 154 -2.78 21.92 -4.02
N ASN A 155 -2.96 21.37 -2.84
CA ASN A 155 -2.02 21.39 -1.73
C ASN A 155 -2.06 20.06 -0.98
N THR A 156 -0.98 19.73 -0.28
CA THR A 156 -0.90 18.57 0.60
C THR A 156 -0.22 18.94 1.89
N GLU A 157 -0.49 18.20 2.94
CA GLU A 157 0.17 18.39 4.22
C GLU A 157 1.55 17.70 4.23
N VAL A 158 2.47 18.22 5.03
CA VAL A 158 3.82 17.69 5.18
C VAL A 158 4.16 17.42 6.63
N ASN A 159 4.99 16.41 6.85
CA ASN A 159 5.52 16.11 8.18
C ASN A 159 6.71 17.03 8.52
N MET A 160 7.04 17.12 9.81
CA MET A 160 8.18 17.88 10.33
C MET A 160 8.23 19.36 9.90
N GLY A 161 7.11 19.93 9.44
CA GLY A 161 7.01 21.32 8.98
C GLY A 161 7.76 21.60 7.67
N GLY A 162 7.96 20.61 6.80
CA GLY A 162 8.55 20.77 5.47
C GLY A 162 9.92 20.11 5.28
N TRP A 163 10.71 20.72 4.39
CA TRP A 163 12.05 20.20 4.06
C TRP A 163 13.02 20.24 5.23
N ARG A 164 13.80 19.18 5.40
CA ARG A 164 14.83 19.06 6.43
C ARG A 164 16.19 18.71 5.84
N ARG A 165 17.26 19.21 6.45
CA ARG A 165 18.62 18.74 6.17
C ARG A 165 18.76 17.31 6.67
N CYS A 166 19.45 16.45 5.91
CA CYS A 166 19.75 15.11 6.37
C CYS A 166 20.77 15.14 7.51
N ALA A 167 20.31 14.75 8.68
CA ALA A 167 21.08 14.72 9.93
C ALA A 167 20.57 13.53 10.79
N PRO A 168 21.34 13.07 11.80
CA PRO A 168 20.94 11.97 12.66
C PRO A 168 19.55 12.11 13.27
N GLU A 169 19.16 13.32 13.65
CA GLU A 169 17.87 13.65 14.26
C GLU A 169 16.71 13.73 13.26
N THR A 170 16.98 13.84 11.96
CA THR A 170 15.96 13.99 10.92
C THR A 170 15.75 12.72 10.10
N VAL A 171 16.72 11.79 10.12
CA VAL A 171 16.68 10.57 9.31
C VAL A 171 15.93 9.41 9.99
N ASP A 172 15.75 9.47 11.31
CA ASP A 172 15.19 8.38 12.13
C ASP A 172 13.91 7.78 11.58
N ASN A 173 12.91 8.63 11.39
CA ASN A 173 11.57 8.24 10.95
C ASN A 173 11.34 8.52 9.46
N PHE A 174 12.40 8.82 8.72
CA PHE A 174 12.32 9.04 7.28
C PHE A 174 12.53 7.73 6.52
N SER A 175 11.97 7.63 5.31
CA SER A 175 12.16 6.50 4.40
C SER A 175 13.63 6.14 4.26
N ALA A 176 14.02 4.96 4.72
CA ALA A 176 15.39 4.47 4.62
C ALA A 176 15.81 4.32 3.15
N LEU A 177 14.92 3.79 2.31
CA LEU A 177 15.19 3.61 0.90
C LEU A 177 15.45 4.94 0.19
N ALA A 178 14.60 5.95 0.44
CA ALA A 178 14.76 7.27 -0.15
C ALA A 178 16.06 7.94 0.34
N TYR A 179 16.38 7.84 1.62
CA TYR A 179 17.63 8.36 2.19
C TYR A 179 18.86 7.69 1.58
N PHE A 180 18.92 6.37 1.56
CA PHE A 180 20.08 5.65 1.01
C PHE A 180 20.23 5.91 -0.50
N TYR A 181 19.13 5.98 -1.24
CA TYR A 181 19.16 6.35 -2.64
C TYR A 181 19.71 7.75 -2.88
N ALA A 182 19.25 8.74 -2.11
CA ALA A 182 19.78 10.10 -2.18
C ALA A 182 21.28 10.15 -1.85
N ARG A 183 21.72 9.37 -0.86
CA ARG A 183 23.12 9.25 -0.46
C ARG A 183 24.00 8.68 -1.58
N GLU A 184 23.56 7.63 -2.24
CA GLU A 184 24.28 7.05 -3.38
C GLU A 184 24.40 8.02 -4.55
N LEU A 185 23.32 8.74 -4.88
CA LEU A 185 23.36 9.77 -5.93
C LEU A 185 24.27 10.93 -5.54
N HIS A 186 24.14 11.45 -4.32
CA HIS A 186 24.95 12.56 -3.84
C HIS A 186 26.45 12.25 -3.89
N LYS A 187 26.86 11.05 -3.41
CA LYS A 187 28.26 10.60 -3.45
C LYS A 187 28.81 10.48 -4.87
N LYS A 188 27.99 10.06 -5.84
CA LYS A 188 28.43 9.81 -7.22
C LYS A 188 28.35 11.04 -8.13
N LEU A 189 27.41 11.94 -7.88
CA LEU A 189 27.17 13.14 -8.69
C LEU A 189 27.82 14.40 -8.11
N ASN A 190 28.08 14.41 -6.80
CA ASN A 190 28.56 15.56 -6.03
C ASN A 190 27.68 16.82 -6.19
N VAL A 191 26.35 16.64 -6.25
CA VAL A 191 25.35 17.71 -6.31
C VAL A 191 24.38 17.59 -5.15
N PRO A 192 23.64 18.66 -4.78
CA PRO A 192 22.54 18.55 -3.85
C PRO A 192 21.48 17.55 -4.35
N VAL A 193 20.88 16.81 -3.41
CA VAL A 193 19.80 15.87 -3.73
C VAL A 193 18.64 16.09 -2.77
N GLY A 194 17.45 16.32 -3.33
CA GLY A 194 16.18 16.34 -2.60
C GLY A 194 15.39 15.06 -2.85
N VAL A 195 14.88 14.46 -1.81
CA VAL A 195 13.97 13.31 -1.90
C VAL A 195 12.64 13.62 -1.23
N ILE A 196 11.57 13.31 -1.95
CA ILE A 196 10.18 13.48 -1.52
C ILE A 196 9.63 12.11 -1.20
N ASP A 197 9.50 11.77 0.07
CA ASP A 197 8.81 10.54 0.50
C ASP A 197 7.29 10.76 0.44
N CYS A 198 6.66 10.08 -0.51
CA CYS A 198 5.22 10.08 -0.73
C CYS A 198 4.74 8.63 -0.74
N SER A 199 4.72 8.00 0.45
CA SER A 199 4.47 6.57 0.61
C SER A 199 3.48 6.29 1.74
N TRP A 200 2.75 5.14 1.62
CA TRP A 200 1.84 4.68 2.66
C TRP A 200 1.77 3.15 2.68
N GLY A 201 2.06 2.55 3.83
CA GLY A 201 2.09 1.09 4.02
C GLY A 201 0.76 0.41 3.72
N GLY A 202 0.84 -0.82 3.18
CA GLY A 202 -0.32 -1.66 2.86
C GLY A 202 -1.10 -1.26 1.60
N THR A 203 -0.83 -0.11 0.99
CA THR A 203 -1.67 0.45 -0.08
C THR A 203 -1.45 -0.22 -1.44
N PRO A 204 -2.55 -0.51 -2.17
CA PRO A 204 -2.49 -1.06 -3.51
C PRO A 204 -2.23 0.01 -4.58
N ALA A 205 -1.79 -0.42 -5.78
CA ALA A 205 -1.40 0.49 -6.86
C ALA A 205 -2.56 1.36 -7.38
N GLU A 206 -3.79 0.86 -7.35
CA GLU A 206 -5.00 1.60 -7.73
C GLU A 206 -5.23 2.87 -6.90
N SER A 207 -4.80 2.90 -5.65
CA SER A 207 -4.90 4.11 -4.80
C SER A 207 -4.00 5.25 -5.29
N TRP A 208 -2.93 4.91 -6.01
CA TRP A 208 -1.92 5.80 -6.58
C TRP A 208 -2.13 6.10 -8.07
N THR A 209 -3.22 5.57 -8.64
CA THR A 209 -3.58 5.72 -10.06
C THR A 209 -4.68 6.76 -10.21
N THR A 210 -4.71 7.48 -11.33
CA THR A 210 -5.77 8.46 -11.64
C THR A 210 -7.14 7.79 -11.71
N LEU A 211 -8.22 8.58 -11.56
CA LEU A 211 -9.59 8.09 -11.75
C LEU A 211 -9.77 7.51 -13.17
N GLU A 212 -9.29 8.23 -14.20
CA GLU A 212 -9.34 7.79 -15.60
C GLU A 212 -8.48 6.55 -15.83
N GLY A 213 -7.37 6.42 -15.10
CA GLY A 213 -6.52 5.24 -15.15
C GLY A 213 -7.25 4.01 -14.61
N ASN A 214 -7.86 4.13 -13.44
CA ASN A 214 -8.62 3.06 -12.83
C ASN A 214 -9.85 2.66 -13.68
N LYS A 215 -10.58 3.63 -14.24
CA LYS A 215 -11.69 3.36 -15.19
C LYS A 215 -11.21 2.57 -16.41
N ALA A 216 -10.07 2.94 -16.96
CA ALA A 216 -9.54 2.28 -18.17
C ALA A 216 -9.03 0.86 -17.92
N VAL A 217 -8.56 0.57 -16.70
CA VAL A 217 -8.11 -0.77 -16.30
C VAL A 217 -9.29 -1.69 -15.99
N GLY A 218 -10.33 -1.16 -15.35
CA GLY A 218 -11.53 -1.91 -14.95
C GLY A 218 -11.36 -2.68 -13.61
N GLY A 219 -12.49 -3.17 -13.10
CA GLY A 219 -12.56 -3.90 -11.83
C GLY A 219 -12.68 -2.99 -10.60
N PHE A 220 -12.88 -1.68 -10.82
CA PHE A 220 -13.04 -0.67 -9.77
C PHE A 220 -14.39 0.08 -9.85
N GLU A 221 -15.31 -0.39 -10.68
CA GLU A 221 -16.58 0.25 -11.02
C GLU A 221 -17.40 0.55 -9.76
N LYS A 222 -17.52 -0.43 -8.87
CA LYS A 222 -18.29 -0.28 -7.61
C LYS A 222 -17.79 0.89 -6.74
N TYR A 223 -16.47 1.12 -6.69
CA TYR A 223 -15.90 2.26 -5.96
C TYR A 223 -16.22 3.58 -6.66
N ILE A 224 -16.02 3.61 -7.97
CA ILE A 224 -16.17 4.81 -8.79
C ILE A 224 -17.64 5.26 -8.81
N ASP A 225 -18.58 4.34 -8.93
CA ASP A 225 -20.03 4.61 -8.89
C ASP A 225 -20.44 5.29 -7.57
N ILE A 226 -19.87 4.83 -6.44
CA ILE A 226 -20.11 5.45 -5.14
C ILE A 226 -19.53 6.87 -5.10
N TYR A 227 -18.33 7.09 -5.65
CA TYR A 227 -17.74 8.42 -5.71
C TYR A 227 -18.61 9.39 -6.55
N GLU A 228 -19.01 8.96 -7.74
CA GLU A 228 -19.83 9.77 -8.66
C GLU A 228 -21.20 10.07 -8.07
N LYS A 229 -21.87 9.05 -7.49
CA LYS A 229 -23.17 9.20 -6.83
C LYS A 229 -23.16 10.22 -5.69
N ASN A 230 -22.01 10.35 -5.00
CA ASN A 230 -21.83 11.30 -3.90
C ASN A 230 -21.06 12.57 -4.33
N ASN A 231 -20.95 12.86 -5.62
CA ASN A 231 -20.22 14.01 -6.17
C ASN A 231 -18.78 14.13 -5.63
N PHE A 232 -18.12 13.00 -5.35
CA PHE A 232 -16.78 12.95 -4.77
C PHE A 232 -16.65 13.70 -3.44
N ASP A 233 -17.73 13.83 -2.68
CA ASP A 233 -17.72 14.42 -1.34
C ASP A 233 -17.43 13.32 -0.31
N GLY A 234 -16.27 13.42 0.35
CA GLY A 234 -15.83 12.42 1.32
C GLY A 234 -16.75 12.28 2.53
N ASN A 235 -17.40 13.39 2.97
CA ASN A 235 -18.34 13.33 4.07
C ASN A 235 -19.63 12.63 3.64
N ALA A 236 -20.13 12.90 2.43
CA ALA A 236 -21.31 12.24 1.88
C ALA A 236 -21.05 10.73 1.67
N ILE A 237 -19.86 10.37 1.18
CA ILE A 237 -19.44 8.96 1.00
C ILE A 237 -19.41 8.25 2.36
N ALA A 238 -18.76 8.83 3.36
CA ALA A 238 -18.68 8.25 4.70
C ALA A 238 -20.07 8.14 5.37
N ALA A 239 -20.92 9.16 5.23
CA ALA A 239 -22.28 9.15 5.75
C ALA A 239 -23.15 8.08 5.07
N SER A 240 -23.02 7.90 3.77
CA SER A 240 -23.73 6.88 3.00
C SER A 240 -23.35 5.46 3.46
N TYR A 241 -22.07 5.20 3.65
CA TYR A 241 -21.59 3.92 4.18
C TYR A 241 -22.05 3.67 5.61
N LYS A 242 -21.95 4.70 6.47
CA LYS A 242 -22.44 4.62 7.84
C LYS A 242 -23.94 4.31 7.91
N ALA A 243 -24.75 4.99 7.09
CA ALA A 243 -26.18 4.74 7.05
C ALA A 243 -26.53 3.29 6.66
N ALA A 244 -25.76 2.70 5.75
CA ALA A 244 -25.93 1.29 5.39
C ALA A 244 -25.60 0.36 6.57
N LEU A 245 -24.51 0.61 7.30
CA LEU A 245 -24.17 -0.16 8.50
C LEU A 245 -25.20 0.01 9.63
N ASP A 246 -25.71 1.22 9.82
CA ASP A 246 -26.78 1.50 10.80
C ASP A 246 -28.06 0.71 10.46
N ASN A 247 -28.40 0.57 9.17
CA ASN A 247 -29.53 -0.24 8.72
C ASN A 247 -29.31 -1.73 9.02
N VAL A 248 -28.13 -2.27 8.74
CA VAL A 248 -27.77 -3.65 9.11
C VAL A 248 -27.97 -3.88 10.61
N GLN A 249 -27.44 -2.96 11.43
CA GLN A 249 -27.56 -3.09 12.89
C GLN A 249 -29.04 -3.02 13.34
N ASN A 250 -29.85 -2.17 12.70
CA ASN A 250 -31.29 -2.09 12.98
C ASN A 250 -32.00 -3.41 12.59
N ASN A 251 -31.67 -4.00 11.44
CA ASN A 251 -32.22 -5.29 11.00
C ASN A 251 -31.85 -6.42 11.98
N ILE A 252 -30.59 -6.43 12.46
CA ILE A 252 -30.13 -7.38 13.49
C ILE A 252 -30.94 -7.19 14.78
N ASN A 253 -31.09 -5.95 15.27
CA ASN A 253 -31.82 -5.65 16.50
C ASN A 253 -33.28 -6.10 16.39
N GLN A 254 -33.94 -5.81 15.26
CA GLN A 254 -35.32 -6.21 15.00
C GLN A 254 -35.48 -7.73 14.92
N ALA A 255 -34.52 -8.43 14.29
CA ALA A 255 -34.53 -9.90 14.23
C ALA A 255 -34.40 -10.54 15.61
N VAL A 256 -33.50 -10.01 16.45
CA VAL A 256 -33.33 -10.46 17.85
C VAL A 256 -34.57 -10.16 18.68
N GLU A 257 -35.17 -8.98 18.55
CA GLU A 257 -36.39 -8.61 19.26
C GLU A 257 -37.56 -9.55 18.89
N ASN A 258 -37.74 -9.83 17.60
CA ASN A 258 -38.74 -10.79 17.12
C ASN A 258 -38.52 -12.19 17.69
N ALA A 259 -37.27 -12.68 17.72
CA ALA A 259 -36.93 -13.97 18.30
C ALA A 259 -37.21 -14.01 19.81
N ASN A 260 -37.00 -12.92 20.52
CA ASN A 260 -37.24 -12.79 21.96
C ASN A 260 -38.72 -12.72 22.37
N GLN A 261 -39.64 -12.41 21.45
CA GLN A 261 -41.09 -12.45 21.72
C GLN A 261 -41.56 -13.88 22.06
N ASN A 262 -40.91 -14.91 21.48
CA ASN A 262 -41.12 -16.32 21.84
C ASN A 262 -39.81 -17.09 21.74
N ILE A 263 -38.94 -16.93 22.73
CA ILE A 263 -37.54 -17.38 22.68
C ILE A 263 -37.37 -18.90 22.50
N PHE A 264 -38.37 -19.72 22.84
CA PHE A 264 -38.32 -21.18 22.67
C PHE A 264 -38.91 -21.66 21.34
N ALA A 265 -39.56 -20.77 20.58
CA ALA A 265 -40.01 -21.11 19.22
C ALA A 265 -38.80 -21.16 18.28
N PRO A 266 -38.76 -22.13 17.34
CA PRO A 266 -37.71 -22.12 16.31
C PRO A 266 -37.76 -20.82 15.48
N ILE A 267 -36.60 -20.20 15.28
CA ILE A 267 -36.48 -18.97 14.46
C ILE A 267 -36.74 -19.24 12.98
N SER A 268 -36.62 -20.49 12.55
CA SER A 268 -36.99 -20.98 11.21
C SER A 268 -37.06 -22.51 11.21
N ASN A 269 -37.55 -23.07 10.10
CA ASN A 269 -37.54 -24.54 9.86
C ASN A 269 -36.21 -25.04 9.26
N LYS A 270 -35.23 -24.14 9.02
CA LYS A 270 -33.93 -24.50 8.46
C LYS A 270 -32.97 -24.82 9.58
N THR A 271 -32.09 -25.79 9.38
CA THR A 271 -31.06 -26.19 10.34
C THR A 271 -29.71 -26.28 9.68
N MET A 272 -28.64 -26.01 10.45
CA MET A 272 -27.25 -26.23 10.06
C MET A 272 -26.51 -27.00 11.16
N PRO A 273 -25.53 -27.83 10.82
CA PRO A 273 -24.66 -28.44 11.83
C PRO A 273 -23.77 -27.39 12.47
N ILE A 274 -23.60 -27.42 13.80
CA ILE A 274 -22.69 -26.60 14.57
C ILE A 274 -21.77 -27.52 15.39
N PRO A 275 -20.44 -27.30 15.36
CA PRO A 275 -19.71 -26.29 14.58
C PRO A 275 -19.64 -26.64 13.09
N SER A 276 -19.67 -25.64 12.25
CA SER A 276 -19.35 -25.73 10.81
C SER A 276 -19.16 -24.34 10.18
N GLN A 277 -18.43 -24.34 9.05
CA GLN A 277 -18.47 -23.24 8.08
C GLN A 277 -19.72 -23.40 7.23
N TRP A 278 -20.55 -22.39 7.13
CA TRP A 278 -21.83 -22.51 6.42
C TRP A 278 -21.70 -22.55 4.91
N GLU A 279 -20.59 -22.02 4.32
CA GLU A 279 -20.28 -22.12 2.89
C GLU A 279 -20.19 -23.58 2.42
N ASN A 280 -19.63 -24.43 3.28
CA ASN A 280 -19.44 -25.84 2.99
C ASN A 280 -20.73 -26.69 3.18
N ASN A 281 -21.83 -26.07 3.66
CA ASN A 281 -23.04 -26.75 4.04
C ASN A 281 -24.32 -26.16 3.42
N VAL A 282 -24.81 -25.04 3.98
CA VAL A 282 -26.18 -24.55 3.73
C VAL A 282 -26.26 -23.19 3.05
N LEU A 283 -25.15 -22.41 3.06
CA LEU A 283 -25.06 -21.05 2.51
C LEU A 283 -23.78 -20.87 1.68
N PRO A 284 -23.64 -21.55 0.53
CA PRO A 284 -22.43 -21.43 -0.29
C PRO A 284 -22.14 -20.00 -0.75
N GLY A 285 -20.94 -19.50 -0.45
CA GLY A 285 -20.49 -18.17 -0.87
C GLY A 285 -21.30 -17.00 -0.30
N PHE A 286 -21.82 -17.17 0.91
CA PHE A 286 -22.68 -16.18 1.57
C PHE A 286 -21.89 -15.38 2.60
N ASP A 287 -21.73 -14.09 2.34
CA ASP A 287 -21.27 -13.09 3.32
C ASP A 287 -22.51 -12.35 3.87
N GLY A 288 -22.68 -12.29 5.20
CA GLY A 288 -23.87 -11.66 5.77
C GLY A 288 -24.06 -11.88 7.27
N SER A 289 -25.21 -11.49 7.77
CA SER A 289 -25.62 -11.74 9.15
C SER A 289 -26.62 -12.90 9.23
N VAL A 290 -26.28 -13.90 10.04
CA VAL A 290 -27.09 -15.11 10.28
C VAL A 290 -27.38 -15.24 11.77
N MET A 291 -28.64 -15.45 12.12
CA MET A 291 -29.08 -15.80 13.47
C MET A 291 -29.15 -17.31 13.60
N ILE A 292 -28.53 -17.87 14.63
CA ILE A 292 -28.44 -19.32 14.87
C ILE A 292 -28.96 -19.61 16.28
N GLN A 293 -29.86 -20.60 16.44
CA GLN A 293 -30.55 -20.87 17.71
C GLN A 293 -30.44 -22.34 18.11
N LYS A 294 -30.17 -22.58 19.39
CA LYS A 294 -30.26 -23.92 20.04
C LYS A 294 -31.10 -23.88 21.29
N THR A 295 -32.10 -24.71 21.36
CA THR A 295 -32.79 -25.04 22.60
C THR A 295 -32.20 -26.31 23.22
N PHE A 296 -32.08 -26.37 24.55
CA PHE A 296 -31.55 -27.51 25.28
C PHE A 296 -32.01 -27.51 26.72
N SER A 297 -31.99 -28.70 27.35
CA SER A 297 -32.41 -28.91 28.73
C SER A 297 -31.19 -29.12 29.63
N LEU A 298 -31.28 -28.66 30.87
CA LEU A 298 -30.31 -28.91 31.93
C LEU A 298 -30.97 -29.66 33.08
N SER A 299 -30.20 -30.54 33.75
CA SER A 299 -30.63 -31.21 34.97
C SER A 299 -30.67 -30.25 36.17
N ASP A 300 -31.45 -30.57 37.19
CA ASP A 300 -31.72 -29.68 38.34
C ASP A 300 -30.43 -29.27 39.10
N ASP A 301 -29.38 -30.06 39.00
CA ASP A 301 -28.08 -29.83 39.63
C ASP A 301 -27.21 -28.70 38.97
N PHE A 302 -27.64 -28.19 37.80
CA PHE A 302 -27.09 -26.99 37.19
C PHE A 302 -27.78 -25.70 37.66
N LEU A 303 -28.96 -25.79 38.26
CA LEU A 303 -29.75 -24.61 38.60
C LEU A 303 -29.12 -23.80 39.74
N GLY A 304 -29.33 -22.48 39.68
CA GLY A 304 -28.85 -21.55 40.73
C GLY A 304 -27.36 -21.30 40.79
N LYS A 305 -26.62 -21.63 39.75
CA LYS A 305 -25.17 -21.43 39.62
C LYS A 305 -24.82 -20.86 38.25
N ASP A 306 -23.70 -20.11 38.19
CA ASP A 306 -23.16 -19.58 36.95
C ASP A 306 -22.72 -20.71 36.02
N LEU A 307 -22.87 -20.53 34.72
CA LEU A 307 -22.36 -21.38 33.65
C LEU A 307 -21.29 -20.65 32.83
N GLU A 308 -20.46 -21.44 32.16
CA GLU A 308 -19.62 -20.98 31.04
C GLU A 308 -20.22 -21.55 29.73
N LEU A 309 -20.49 -20.68 28.78
CA LEU A 309 -20.93 -21.04 27.42
C LEU A 309 -19.71 -20.97 26.49
N HIS A 310 -19.36 -22.12 25.91
CA HIS A 310 -18.27 -22.27 24.96
C HIS A 310 -18.84 -22.50 23.55
N LEU A 311 -18.38 -21.71 22.56
CA LEU A 311 -18.90 -21.77 21.18
C LEU A 311 -17.81 -22.02 20.13
N GLY A 312 -16.53 -22.18 20.57
CA GLY A 312 -15.40 -22.27 19.64
C GLY A 312 -15.04 -20.90 19.05
N ALA A 313 -14.41 -20.89 17.89
CA ALA A 313 -14.17 -19.66 17.13
C ALA A 313 -15.38 -19.34 16.24
N ILE A 314 -15.68 -18.06 16.07
CA ILE A 314 -16.77 -17.58 15.21
C ILE A 314 -16.20 -16.61 14.20
N ASP A 315 -16.49 -16.81 12.94
CA ASP A 315 -15.99 -16.01 11.83
C ASP A 315 -17.11 -15.08 11.32
N ASP A 316 -17.01 -13.74 11.32
CA ASP A 316 -15.96 -12.86 11.94
C ASP A 316 -16.35 -12.43 13.37
N ASN A 317 -17.58 -11.93 13.53
CA ASN A 317 -18.10 -11.28 14.74
C ASN A 317 -19.36 -11.97 15.24
N ASP A 318 -19.59 -11.92 16.56
CA ASP A 318 -20.85 -12.40 17.12
C ASP A 318 -21.45 -11.49 18.17
N ILE A 319 -22.77 -11.65 18.33
CA ILE A 319 -23.53 -11.23 19.51
C ILE A 319 -24.30 -12.45 20.02
N THR A 320 -24.00 -12.86 21.25
CA THR A 320 -24.57 -14.08 21.85
C THR A 320 -25.52 -13.75 22.97
N TYR A 321 -26.70 -14.39 22.93
CA TYR A 321 -27.76 -14.27 23.92
C TYR A 321 -28.03 -15.61 24.59
N PHE A 322 -28.29 -15.58 25.88
CA PHE A 322 -28.74 -16.73 26.65
C PHE A 322 -30.09 -16.41 27.29
N ASN A 323 -31.13 -17.19 26.99
CA ASN A 323 -32.50 -16.95 27.44
C ASN A 323 -32.98 -15.50 27.22
N GLY A 324 -32.65 -14.92 26.06
CA GLY A 324 -33.04 -13.57 25.65
C GLY A 324 -32.16 -12.43 26.19
N VAL A 325 -31.18 -12.72 27.03
CA VAL A 325 -30.25 -11.73 27.58
C VAL A 325 -28.88 -11.84 26.92
N GLN A 326 -28.33 -10.74 26.46
CA GLN A 326 -26.99 -10.73 25.89
C GLN A 326 -25.94 -11.13 26.94
N VAL A 327 -25.15 -12.14 26.66
CA VAL A 327 -24.07 -12.65 27.52
C VAL A 327 -22.69 -12.43 26.94
N GLY A 328 -22.59 -12.17 25.62
CA GLY A 328 -21.33 -11.96 24.93
C GLY A 328 -21.45 -11.14 23.64
N LYS A 329 -20.34 -10.50 23.28
CA LYS A 329 -20.07 -9.90 21.99
C LYS A 329 -18.59 -9.95 21.76
N THR A 330 -18.15 -10.48 20.61
CA THR A 330 -16.72 -10.59 20.26
C THR A 330 -16.53 -10.28 18.78
N GLU A 331 -15.46 -9.57 18.46
CA GLU A 331 -15.05 -9.24 17.10
C GLU A 331 -13.72 -9.93 16.77
N GLY A 332 -13.65 -10.59 15.61
CA GLY A 332 -12.46 -11.27 15.09
C GLY A 332 -12.58 -12.79 15.02
N TYR A 333 -12.24 -13.33 13.86
CA TYR A 333 -12.48 -14.73 13.44
C TYR A 333 -11.67 -15.79 14.21
N GLN A 334 -10.50 -15.46 14.77
CA GLN A 334 -9.64 -16.42 15.47
C GLN A 334 -9.89 -16.50 16.99
N ILE A 335 -10.75 -15.64 17.53
CA ILE A 335 -10.98 -15.56 18.97
C ILE A 335 -11.96 -16.63 19.39
N ILE A 336 -11.59 -17.45 20.39
CA ILE A 336 -12.48 -18.46 20.97
C ILE A 336 -13.51 -17.77 21.87
N ARG A 337 -14.79 -18.09 21.69
CA ARG A 337 -15.91 -17.53 22.45
C ARG A 337 -16.16 -18.34 23.72
N ASN A 338 -15.90 -17.71 24.85
CA ASN A 338 -16.19 -18.23 26.18
C ASN A 338 -16.93 -17.18 26.97
N TYR A 339 -18.24 -17.38 27.16
CA TYR A 339 -19.10 -16.41 27.81
C TYR A 339 -19.60 -16.88 29.15
N LYS A 340 -19.56 -16.00 30.14
CA LYS A 340 -20.12 -16.26 31.47
C LYS A 340 -21.63 -16.04 31.44
N VAL A 341 -22.40 -17.05 31.86
CA VAL A 341 -23.85 -17.00 32.00
C VAL A 341 -24.20 -16.92 33.48
N PRO A 342 -24.78 -15.81 33.96
CA PRO A 342 -25.17 -15.67 35.37
C PRO A 342 -26.20 -16.70 35.81
N ALA A 343 -26.11 -17.15 37.04
CA ALA A 343 -27.03 -18.13 37.66
C ALA A 343 -28.51 -17.76 37.52
N SER A 344 -28.84 -16.45 37.51
CA SER A 344 -30.23 -15.94 37.34
C SER A 344 -30.82 -16.24 35.99
N LEU A 345 -29.99 -16.48 34.95
CA LEU A 345 -30.45 -16.82 33.61
C LEU A 345 -30.60 -18.33 33.40
N VAL A 346 -29.99 -19.16 34.23
CA VAL A 346 -29.97 -20.62 34.09
C VAL A 346 -31.31 -21.21 34.48
N LYS A 347 -31.96 -21.92 33.57
CA LYS A 347 -33.28 -22.58 33.75
C LYS A 347 -33.18 -24.06 33.41
N LYS A 348 -34.27 -24.82 33.62
CA LYS A 348 -34.36 -26.21 33.18
C LYS A 348 -34.36 -26.30 31.66
N GLU A 349 -35.16 -25.49 31.01
CA GLU A 349 -35.14 -25.32 29.55
C GLU A 349 -34.44 -24.02 29.21
N ASN A 350 -33.51 -24.06 28.28
CA ASN A 350 -32.67 -22.93 27.92
C ASN A 350 -32.58 -22.76 26.40
N VAL A 351 -32.31 -21.55 25.97
CA VAL A 351 -32.02 -21.22 24.58
C VAL A 351 -30.78 -20.37 24.46
N VAL A 352 -29.91 -20.73 23.54
CA VAL A 352 -28.78 -19.91 23.06
C VAL A 352 -29.16 -19.38 21.69
N LEU A 353 -29.01 -18.08 21.51
CA LEU A 353 -29.18 -17.38 20.25
C LEU A 353 -27.86 -16.67 19.93
N VAL A 354 -27.30 -16.93 18.75
CA VAL A 354 -26.06 -16.32 18.29
C VAL A 354 -26.35 -15.60 16.99
N VAL A 355 -26.07 -14.30 16.94
CA VAL A 355 -26.04 -13.55 15.69
C VAL A 355 -24.57 -13.52 15.24
N VAL A 356 -24.30 -14.14 14.11
CA VAL A 356 -22.98 -14.17 13.47
C VAL A 356 -23.00 -13.18 12.32
N SER A 357 -22.01 -12.30 12.22
CA SER A 357 -21.80 -11.42 11.08
C SER A 357 -20.45 -11.72 10.45
N ASP A 358 -20.51 -12.20 9.22
CA ASP A 358 -19.37 -12.56 8.38
C ASP A 358 -19.27 -11.55 7.23
N TYR A 359 -18.09 -10.99 7.03
CA TYR A 359 -17.85 -9.93 6.04
C TYR A 359 -17.11 -10.41 4.80
N ALA A 360 -16.52 -11.59 4.82
CA ALA A 360 -15.80 -12.16 3.68
C ALA A 360 -15.33 -13.61 3.93
N ARG A 361 -15.38 -14.44 2.91
CA ARG A 361 -14.84 -15.81 2.83
C ARG A 361 -15.68 -16.83 3.58
N GLU A 362 -15.11 -17.41 4.67
CA GLU A 362 -15.77 -18.48 5.42
C GLU A 362 -16.45 -17.90 6.67
N GLY A 363 -17.75 -18.19 6.83
CA GLY A 363 -18.52 -17.75 7.98
C GLY A 363 -19.05 -18.90 8.83
N GLY A 364 -19.41 -18.62 10.08
CA GLY A 364 -20.06 -19.58 10.96
C GLY A 364 -19.35 -19.81 12.30
N ILE A 365 -19.83 -20.82 13.03
CA ILE A 365 -19.21 -21.28 14.28
C ILE A 365 -18.30 -22.47 13.94
N THR A 366 -16.98 -22.26 14.07
CA THR A 366 -15.95 -23.18 13.58
C THR A 366 -15.29 -23.98 14.72
N GLY A 367 -14.60 -25.06 14.38
CA GLY A 367 -13.89 -25.92 15.32
C GLY A 367 -14.46 -27.32 15.43
N ASP A 368 -14.19 -27.99 16.54
CA ASP A 368 -14.61 -29.36 16.85
C ASP A 368 -15.91 -29.40 17.66
N ASN A 369 -16.65 -30.53 17.58
CA ASN A 369 -17.82 -30.77 18.44
C ASN A 369 -17.53 -30.64 19.93
N SER A 370 -16.30 -30.91 20.37
CA SER A 370 -15.86 -30.78 21.76
C SER A 370 -15.72 -29.33 22.24
N GLN A 371 -15.81 -28.34 21.35
CA GLN A 371 -15.66 -26.92 21.65
C GLN A 371 -16.99 -26.18 21.85
N VAL A 372 -18.13 -26.85 21.55
CA VAL A 372 -19.46 -26.23 21.64
C VAL A 372 -20.25 -26.90 22.78
N TYR A 373 -20.25 -26.26 23.95
CA TYR A 373 -20.84 -26.82 25.16
C TYR A 373 -21.12 -25.74 26.22
N VAL A 374 -21.96 -26.08 27.20
CA VAL A 374 -22.03 -25.35 28.48
C VAL A 374 -21.31 -26.13 29.56
N LYS A 375 -20.66 -25.39 30.49
CA LYS A 375 -19.86 -25.96 31.57
C LYS A 375 -20.20 -25.35 32.92
N GLN A 376 -20.22 -26.17 33.96
CA GLN A 376 -20.33 -25.77 35.36
C GLN A 376 -19.40 -26.64 36.21
N GLY A 377 -18.31 -26.08 36.70
CA GLY A 377 -17.26 -26.84 37.36
C GLY A 377 -16.71 -27.95 36.45
N ASN A 378 -16.86 -29.21 36.82
CA ASN A 378 -16.41 -30.36 36.05
C ASN A 378 -17.51 -30.98 35.16
N LYS A 379 -18.74 -30.42 35.15
CA LYS A 379 -19.85 -30.91 34.36
C LYS A 379 -19.94 -30.17 33.06
N THR A 380 -20.19 -30.88 31.96
CA THR A 380 -20.38 -30.34 30.63
C THR A 380 -21.62 -30.89 29.97
N VAL A 381 -22.34 -30.07 29.21
CA VAL A 381 -23.42 -30.49 28.32
C VAL A 381 -23.09 -30.00 26.93
N SER A 382 -22.91 -30.93 25.99
CA SER A 382 -22.62 -30.59 24.59
C SER A 382 -23.83 -29.91 23.95
N LEU A 383 -23.53 -28.84 23.20
CA LEU A 383 -24.50 -28.16 22.35
C LEU A 383 -24.26 -28.42 20.85
N ALA A 384 -23.22 -29.17 20.51
CA ALA A 384 -22.92 -29.54 19.13
C ALA A 384 -24.07 -30.27 18.45
N GLY A 385 -24.17 -30.17 17.12
CA GLY A 385 -25.22 -30.80 16.32
C GLY A 385 -26.07 -29.76 15.59
N ASN A 386 -27.27 -30.12 15.17
CA ASN A 386 -28.12 -29.22 14.37
C ASN A 386 -28.72 -28.10 15.20
N TRP A 387 -28.55 -26.87 14.69
CA TRP A 387 -29.14 -25.64 15.21
C TRP A 387 -30.07 -25.03 14.16
N ASN A 388 -31.16 -24.37 14.59
CA ASN A 388 -31.97 -23.58 13.68
C ASN A 388 -31.21 -22.37 13.22
N TYR A 389 -31.37 -21.91 11.96
CA TYR A 389 -30.77 -20.68 11.47
C TYR A 389 -31.75 -19.85 10.62
N SER A 390 -31.54 -18.54 10.62
CA SER A 390 -32.24 -17.59 9.76
C SER A 390 -31.27 -16.53 9.27
N VAL A 391 -31.27 -16.27 7.96
CA VAL A 391 -30.51 -15.15 7.39
C VAL A 391 -31.21 -13.85 7.78
N ILE A 392 -30.45 -12.90 8.32
CA ILE A 392 -30.93 -11.56 8.67
C ILE A 392 -30.64 -10.58 7.54
N GLU A 393 -29.40 -10.57 7.05
CA GLU A 393 -28.93 -9.63 6.03
C GLU A 393 -27.91 -10.29 5.12
N ASP A 394 -28.01 -10.02 3.82
CA ASP A 394 -27.03 -10.40 2.79
C ASP A 394 -26.13 -9.19 2.50
N PHE A 395 -24.83 -9.31 2.75
CA PHE A 395 -23.87 -8.23 2.57
C PHE A 395 -23.45 -8.02 1.11
N ALA A 396 -23.83 -8.91 0.20
CA ALA A 396 -23.57 -8.72 -1.22
C ALA A 396 -24.20 -7.43 -1.78
N GLY A 397 -25.28 -6.95 -1.17
CA GLY A 397 -25.96 -5.70 -1.52
C GLY A 397 -25.45 -4.47 -0.78
N LEU A 398 -24.57 -4.62 0.21
CA LEU A 398 -24.05 -3.48 0.96
C LEU A 398 -23.05 -2.68 0.12
N PRO A 399 -22.99 -1.35 0.31
CA PRO A 399 -21.93 -0.57 -0.27
C PRO A 399 -20.59 -1.02 0.31
N ILE A 400 -19.63 -1.27 -0.57
CA ILE A 400 -18.26 -1.57 -0.16
C ILE A 400 -17.68 -0.41 0.66
N ASN A 401 -16.81 -0.73 1.62
CA ASN A 401 -16.09 0.32 2.34
C ASN A 401 -15.20 1.10 1.37
N THR A 402 -15.57 2.34 1.12
CA THR A 402 -14.86 3.25 0.22
C THR A 402 -14.03 4.28 0.98
N THR A 403 -13.86 4.13 2.29
CA THR A 403 -13.07 5.03 3.13
C THR A 403 -11.64 4.52 3.32
N GLY A 404 -10.73 5.45 3.62
CA GLY A 404 -9.33 5.11 3.91
C GLY A 404 -8.41 5.04 2.67
N PRO A 405 -7.16 4.58 2.86
CA PRO A 405 -6.11 4.70 1.85
C PRO A 405 -6.07 3.55 0.83
N PHE A 406 -6.88 2.50 1.02
CA PHE A 406 -6.82 1.26 0.23
C PHE A 406 -7.74 1.28 -1.00
N VAL A 407 -8.47 2.38 -1.20
CA VAL A 407 -9.45 2.52 -2.28
C VAL A 407 -8.86 3.29 -3.46
N PRO A 408 -9.39 3.11 -4.68
CA PRO A 408 -8.83 3.71 -5.89
C PRO A 408 -8.67 5.23 -5.81
N THR A 409 -7.59 5.77 -6.35
CA THR A 409 -7.37 7.20 -6.66
C THR A 409 -7.04 8.11 -5.47
N VAL A 410 -7.44 7.77 -4.26
CA VAL A 410 -7.44 8.72 -3.13
C VAL A 410 -6.05 9.24 -2.72
N LEU A 411 -5.01 8.43 -2.89
CA LEU A 411 -3.64 8.81 -2.58
C LEU A 411 -3.00 9.59 -3.72
N TYR A 412 -3.31 9.23 -4.96
CA TYR A 412 -2.95 10.05 -6.11
C TYR A 412 -3.46 11.48 -5.93
N ASN A 413 -4.73 11.64 -5.59
CA ASN A 413 -5.39 12.93 -5.46
C ASN A 413 -4.84 13.79 -4.32
N ALA A 414 -4.64 13.21 -3.14
CA ALA A 414 -4.30 13.94 -1.93
C ALA A 414 -2.79 14.14 -1.72
N MET A 415 -1.98 13.14 -2.09
CA MET A 415 -0.57 13.11 -1.75
C MET A 415 0.35 13.38 -2.95
N LEU A 416 0.06 12.74 -4.10
CA LEU A 416 0.93 12.81 -5.26
C LEU A 416 0.64 14.01 -6.15
N TYR A 417 -0.61 14.17 -6.57
CA TYR A 417 -1.02 15.22 -7.52
C TYR A 417 -0.62 16.63 -7.05
N PRO A 418 -0.77 17.02 -5.79
CA PRO A 418 -0.33 18.34 -5.34
C PRO A 418 1.14 18.65 -5.58
N CYS A 419 1.98 17.61 -5.62
CA CYS A 419 3.43 17.75 -5.83
C CYS A 419 3.82 18.04 -7.29
N HIS A 420 2.88 18.00 -8.26
CA HIS A 420 3.17 18.18 -9.69
C HIS A 420 3.79 19.55 -10.02
N VAL A 421 3.56 20.55 -9.19
CA VAL A 421 4.14 21.89 -9.33
C VAL A 421 5.65 21.94 -9.06
N MET A 422 6.18 20.92 -8.38
CA MET A 422 7.62 20.75 -8.16
C MET A 422 8.20 19.84 -9.26
N PRO A 423 9.09 20.33 -10.11
CA PRO A 423 9.77 19.50 -11.07
C PRO A 423 10.61 18.44 -10.35
N VAL A 424 10.51 17.20 -10.82
CA VAL A 424 11.34 16.08 -10.36
C VAL A 424 12.18 15.52 -11.49
N LYS A 425 13.35 15.00 -11.17
CA LYS A 425 14.21 14.31 -12.14
C LYS A 425 13.65 12.97 -12.56
N GLY A 426 13.00 12.28 -11.64
CA GLY A 426 12.39 10.97 -11.85
C GLY A 426 11.73 10.44 -10.59
N THR A 427 11.25 9.22 -10.69
CA THR A 427 10.56 8.50 -9.62
C THR A 427 11.27 7.20 -9.29
N ILE A 428 11.36 6.86 -8.00
CA ILE A 428 11.60 5.50 -7.53
C ILE A 428 10.35 4.96 -6.83
N TRP A 429 10.01 3.69 -7.10
CA TRP A 429 8.77 3.07 -6.65
C TRP A 429 9.03 1.70 -6.02
N TYR A 430 8.45 1.44 -4.82
CA TYR A 430 8.51 0.12 -4.19
C TYR A 430 7.13 -0.26 -3.64
N GLN A 431 6.40 -1.04 -4.43
CA GLN A 431 5.04 -1.50 -4.12
C GLN A 431 4.79 -2.80 -4.88
N GLY A 432 3.79 -3.58 -4.50
CA GLY A 432 3.33 -4.79 -5.18
C GLY A 432 2.66 -5.77 -4.23
N CYS A 433 3.09 -5.84 -2.98
CA CYS A 433 2.58 -6.82 -2.00
C CYS A 433 1.05 -6.78 -1.85
N ALA A 434 0.46 -5.59 -1.85
CA ALA A 434 -0.99 -5.40 -1.72
C ALA A 434 -1.80 -5.81 -2.98
N ASN A 435 -1.12 -6.13 -4.08
CA ASN A 435 -1.74 -6.57 -5.33
C ASN A 435 -1.43 -8.04 -5.65
N VAL A 436 -0.77 -8.78 -4.75
CA VAL A 436 -0.58 -10.25 -4.90
C VAL A 436 -1.96 -10.90 -4.98
N GLY A 437 -2.10 -11.91 -5.85
CA GLY A 437 -3.38 -12.50 -6.22
C GLY A 437 -4.08 -11.83 -7.42
N ARG A 438 -3.62 -10.63 -7.84
CA ARG A 438 -4.19 -9.88 -8.98
C ARG A 438 -3.14 -9.49 -10.03
N ALA A 439 -2.20 -10.41 -10.33
CA ALA A 439 -1.04 -10.13 -11.19
C ALA A 439 -1.42 -9.67 -12.61
N ASP A 440 -2.45 -10.26 -13.22
CA ASP A 440 -2.90 -9.89 -14.56
C ASP A 440 -3.44 -8.46 -14.60
N GLN A 441 -4.28 -8.09 -13.62
CA GLN A 441 -4.76 -6.71 -13.48
C GLN A 441 -3.58 -5.76 -13.20
N TYR A 442 -2.65 -6.15 -12.33
CA TYR A 442 -1.50 -5.34 -11.97
C TYR A 442 -0.59 -5.04 -13.16
N SER A 443 -0.38 -5.99 -14.06
CA SER A 443 0.43 -5.79 -15.28
C SER A 443 -0.10 -4.63 -16.15
N VAL A 444 -1.42 -4.47 -16.22
CA VAL A 444 -2.05 -3.36 -16.96
C VAL A 444 -2.06 -2.09 -16.11
N LEU A 445 -2.47 -2.20 -14.86
CA LEU A 445 -2.61 -1.10 -13.91
C LEU A 445 -1.28 -0.36 -13.67
N PHE A 446 -0.20 -1.10 -13.44
CA PHE A 446 1.10 -0.49 -13.15
C PHE A 446 1.66 0.29 -14.36
N LYS A 447 1.52 -0.25 -15.58
CA LYS A 447 1.88 0.48 -16.80
C LYS A 447 1.02 1.74 -16.98
N ARG A 448 -0.27 1.67 -16.67
CA ARG A 448 -1.17 2.80 -16.73
C ARG A 448 -0.79 3.87 -15.69
N MET A 449 -0.52 3.49 -14.45
CA MET A 449 -0.09 4.39 -13.39
C MET A 449 1.18 5.16 -13.79
N ILE A 450 2.21 4.47 -14.29
CA ILE A 450 3.44 5.10 -14.77
C ILE A 450 3.14 6.15 -15.87
N THR A 451 2.28 5.79 -16.81
CA THR A 451 1.90 6.68 -17.91
C THR A 451 1.15 7.92 -17.41
N ASP A 452 0.25 7.74 -16.44
CA ASP A 452 -0.50 8.84 -15.84
C ASP A 452 0.41 9.79 -15.05
N TRP A 453 1.36 9.27 -14.27
CA TRP A 453 2.34 10.10 -13.55
C TRP A 453 3.22 10.90 -14.50
N ARG A 454 3.56 10.35 -15.67
CA ARG A 454 4.32 11.05 -16.70
C ARG A 454 3.57 12.24 -17.32
N LYS A 455 2.23 12.27 -17.26
CA LYS A 455 1.46 13.46 -17.66
C LYS A 455 1.73 14.66 -16.75
N LEU A 456 2.12 14.42 -15.48
CA LEU A 456 2.45 15.48 -14.52
C LEU A 456 3.84 16.08 -14.75
N TRP A 457 4.85 15.22 -15.03
CA TRP A 457 6.27 15.62 -15.06
C TRP A 457 6.95 15.44 -16.42
N GLY A 458 6.22 14.96 -17.43
CA GLY A 458 6.70 14.77 -18.79
C GLY A 458 6.90 13.30 -19.16
N GLU A 459 6.61 12.98 -20.44
CA GLU A 459 6.61 11.61 -20.95
C GLU A 459 7.95 10.87 -20.79
N LYS A 460 9.06 11.59 -20.76
CA LYS A 460 10.41 11.04 -20.61
C LYS A 460 10.87 10.93 -19.15
N MET A 461 10.00 11.21 -18.17
CA MET A 461 10.34 11.07 -16.76
C MET A 461 10.81 9.63 -16.46
N PRO A 462 12.04 9.44 -15.98
CA PRO A 462 12.54 8.13 -15.56
C PRO A 462 11.70 7.56 -14.42
N PHE A 463 11.32 6.29 -14.54
CA PHE A 463 10.57 5.59 -13.51
C PHE A 463 11.28 4.27 -13.18
N TYR A 464 11.93 4.22 -12.02
CA TYR A 464 12.65 3.05 -11.56
C TYR A 464 11.89 2.39 -10.42
N PHE A 465 11.80 1.07 -10.42
CA PHE A 465 11.00 0.35 -9.44
C PHE A 465 11.71 -0.89 -8.92
N VAL A 466 11.26 -1.35 -7.75
CA VAL A 466 11.78 -2.54 -7.09
C VAL A 466 10.87 -3.72 -7.37
N GLN A 467 11.44 -4.79 -7.91
CA GLN A 467 10.75 -6.08 -7.99
C GLN A 467 10.72 -6.72 -6.60
N LEU A 468 9.58 -7.31 -6.22
CA LEU A 468 9.36 -7.87 -4.89
C LEU A 468 10.43 -8.90 -4.49
N ALA A 469 10.85 -8.80 -3.24
CA ALA A 469 11.73 -9.75 -2.57
C ALA A 469 11.06 -11.12 -2.36
N GLY A 470 11.86 -12.14 -2.02
CA GLY A 470 11.33 -13.41 -1.54
C GLY A 470 10.67 -13.26 -0.18
N TYR A 471 9.49 -13.87 -0.01
CA TYR A 471 8.69 -13.85 1.21
C TYR A 471 7.85 -15.13 1.29
N LEU A 472 7.36 -15.49 2.48
CA LEU A 472 6.67 -16.74 2.81
C LEU A 472 7.61 -17.95 2.85
N LYS A 473 7.06 -19.10 3.21
CA LYS A 473 7.83 -20.34 3.39
C LYS A 473 8.52 -20.75 2.09
N PRO A 474 9.82 -21.02 2.09
CA PRO A 474 10.51 -21.55 0.92
C PRO A 474 9.95 -22.90 0.52
N GLU A 475 9.54 -23.02 -0.73
CA GLU A 475 9.13 -24.28 -1.35
C GLU A 475 10.00 -24.56 -2.57
N GLN A 476 10.47 -25.79 -2.66
CA GLN A 476 11.39 -26.18 -3.73
C GLN A 476 10.72 -26.32 -5.11
N LEU A 477 9.39 -26.51 -5.12
CA LEU A 477 8.60 -26.63 -6.34
C LEU A 477 7.25 -25.96 -6.15
N GLN A 478 7.11 -24.74 -6.66
CA GLN A 478 5.90 -23.92 -6.51
C GLN A 478 5.51 -23.28 -7.87
N PRO A 479 4.99 -24.07 -8.82
CA PRO A 479 4.66 -23.54 -10.15
C PRO A 479 3.49 -22.53 -10.15
N GLN A 480 2.65 -22.53 -9.11
CA GLN A 480 1.48 -21.66 -8.95
C GLN A 480 1.69 -20.54 -7.92
N SER A 481 2.88 -19.97 -7.84
CA SER A 481 3.18 -18.85 -6.93
C SER A 481 2.56 -17.53 -7.43
N GLU A 482 1.63 -16.97 -6.66
CA GLU A 482 1.06 -15.63 -6.92
C GLU A 482 2.11 -14.53 -6.74
N TRP A 483 3.05 -14.73 -5.83
CA TRP A 483 4.16 -13.82 -5.59
C TRP A 483 5.09 -13.75 -6.81
N ALA A 484 5.40 -14.90 -7.42
CA ALA A 484 6.17 -14.97 -8.65
C ALA A 484 5.40 -14.38 -9.85
N ALA A 485 4.09 -14.62 -9.93
CA ALA A 485 3.24 -14.03 -10.95
C ALA A 485 3.24 -12.50 -10.87
N LEU A 486 3.17 -11.93 -9.64
CA LEU A 486 3.26 -10.48 -9.48
C LEU A 486 4.65 -9.93 -9.84
N ARG A 487 5.74 -10.62 -9.51
CA ARG A 487 7.09 -10.22 -9.97
C ARG A 487 7.19 -10.19 -11.49
N GLN A 488 6.54 -11.10 -12.19
CA GLN A 488 6.45 -11.05 -13.65
C GLN A 488 5.64 -9.83 -14.12
N ALA A 489 4.50 -9.57 -13.53
CA ALA A 489 3.69 -8.39 -13.84
C ALA A 489 4.44 -7.06 -13.62
N GLN A 490 5.31 -6.99 -12.59
CA GLN A 490 6.24 -5.88 -12.41
C GLN A 490 7.23 -5.78 -13.57
N ALA A 491 7.84 -6.90 -13.97
CA ALA A 491 8.79 -6.94 -15.08
C ALA A 491 8.17 -6.53 -16.43
N ASP A 492 6.89 -6.79 -16.65
CA ASP A 492 6.16 -6.38 -17.85
C ASP A 492 6.13 -4.85 -18.06
N ALA A 493 6.31 -4.07 -16.98
CA ALA A 493 6.41 -2.61 -17.09
C ALA A 493 7.72 -2.13 -17.76
N LEU A 494 8.73 -3.01 -17.89
CA LEU A 494 9.95 -2.71 -18.65
C LEU A 494 9.72 -2.52 -20.16
N GLN A 495 8.52 -2.85 -20.67
CA GLN A 495 8.09 -2.52 -22.03
C GLN A 495 7.93 -1.00 -22.24
N LEU A 496 7.70 -0.24 -21.18
CA LEU A 496 7.62 1.21 -21.25
C LEU A 496 9.04 1.82 -21.38
N PRO A 497 9.25 2.81 -22.24
CA PRO A 497 10.53 3.50 -22.32
C PRO A 497 10.85 4.22 -21.00
N HIS A 498 12.13 4.47 -20.74
CA HIS A 498 12.61 5.17 -19.55
C HIS A 498 12.19 4.52 -18.21
N THR A 499 11.99 3.21 -18.20
CA THR A 499 11.81 2.42 -16.99
C THR A 499 13.05 1.58 -16.68
N GLY A 500 13.17 1.16 -15.44
CA GLY A 500 14.20 0.22 -14.99
C GLY A 500 13.77 -0.48 -13.70
N MET A 501 14.18 -1.73 -13.55
CA MET A 501 13.79 -2.58 -12.43
C MET A 501 15.02 -3.02 -11.63
N ALA A 502 15.01 -2.79 -10.34
CA ALA A 502 15.95 -3.34 -9.38
C ALA A 502 15.29 -4.55 -8.69
N THR A 503 15.79 -5.76 -8.89
CA THR A 503 15.26 -6.91 -8.17
C THR A 503 15.77 -6.94 -6.74
N ALA A 504 14.94 -7.40 -5.80
CA ALA A 504 15.26 -7.63 -4.40
C ALA A 504 15.18 -9.12 -4.02
N ILE A 505 15.20 -10.00 -5.02
CA ILE A 505 14.90 -11.43 -4.86
C ILE A 505 15.83 -12.14 -3.87
N ASP A 506 17.09 -11.77 -3.84
CA ASP A 506 18.16 -12.37 -3.02
C ASP A 506 18.33 -11.76 -1.62
N ILE A 507 17.52 -10.76 -1.28
CA ILE A 507 17.57 -10.05 0.02
C ILE A 507 16.27 -10.14 0.79
N GLY A 508 15.35 -11.00 0.36
CA GLY A 508 14.10 -11.30 1.05
C GLY A 508 14.31 -12.03 2.39
N ASN A 509 13.25 -12.11 3.15
CA ASN A 509 13.17 -12.87 4.38
C ASN A 509 11.86 -13.67 4.39
N PRO A 510 11.88 -15.00 4.51
CA PRO A 510 10.66 -15.81 4.50
C PRO A 510 9.68 -15.47 5.61
N ASN A 511 10.15 -14.91 6.72
CA ASN A 511 9.34 -14.59 7.90
C ASN A 511 9.00 -13.09 8.03
N ASP A 512 9.53 -12.23 7.14
CA ASP A 512 9.31 -10.79 7.21
C ASP A 512 9.20 -10.20 5.79
N ILE A 513 8.04 -9.66 5.47
CA ILE A 513 7.76 -9.02 4.18
C ILE A 513 8.61 -7.76 3.93
N HIS A 514 9.33 -7.29 4.97
CA HIS A 514 10.12 -6.06 4.96
C HIS A 514 11.63 -6.36 5.03
N PRO A 515 12.31 -6.60 3.90
CA PRO A 515 13.77 -6.81 3.89
C PRO A 515 14.51 -5.65 4.53
N LYS A 516 15.36 -5.95 5.52
CA LYS A 516 16.10 -4.93 6.28
C LYS A 516 17.28 -4.32 5.51
N ASN A 517 17.75 -4.96 4.43
CA ASN A 517 18.85 -4.46 3.61
C ASN A 517 18.39 -3.42 2.58
N LYS A 518 17.87 -2.28 3.06
CA LYS A 518 17.46 -1.17 2.19
C LYS A 518 18.64 -0.48 1.51
N GLN A 519 19.86 -0.61 2.06
CA GLN A 519 21.09 -0.10 1.47
C GLN A 519 21.35 -0.72 0.09
N GLU A 520 21.22 -2.04 -0.03
CA GLU A 520 21.45 -2.73 -1.29
C GLU A 520 20.36 -2.43 -2.32
N VAL A 521 19.08 -2.35 -1.90
CA VAL A 521 17.98 -1.94 -2.79
C VAL A 521 18.24 -0.54 -3.36
N ALA A 522 18.62 0.40 -2.49
CA ALA A 522 18.96 1.78 -2.88
C ALA A 522 20.13 1.83 -3.85
N ARG A 523 21.19 1.05 -3.60
CA ARG A 523 22.34 0.95 -4.49
C ARG A 523 21.93 0.47 -5.88
N ARG A 524 21.09 -0.57 -5.98
CA ARG A 524 20.57 -1.10 -7.26
C ARG A 524 19.76 -0.07 -8.03
N LEU A 525 18.86 0.66 -7.36
CA LEU A 525 18.11 1.76 -7.96
C LEU A 525 19.04 2.91 -8.42
N ALA A 526 20.05 3.24 -7.62
CA ALA A 526 21.03 4.28 -7.97
C ALA A 526 21.85 3.89 -9.19
N LEU A 527 22.24 2.62 -9.35
CA LEU A 527 22.94 2.15 -10.57
C LEU A 527 22.10 2.39 -11.82
N LEU A 528 20.78 2.09 -11.77
CA LEU A 528 19.86 2.36 -12.87
C LEU A 528 19.84 3.86 -13.22
N SER A 529 19.72 4.72 -12.21
CA SER A 529 19.70 6.17 -12.38
C SER A 529 21.00 6.71 -12.93
N LEU A 530 22.14 6.29 -12.36
CA LEU A 530 23.48 6.72 -12.78
C LEU A 530 23.74 6.36 -14.25
N LYS A 531 23.34 5.17 -14.67
CA LYS A 531 23.50 4.69 -16.06
C LYS A 531 22.55 5.40 -17.02
N ASN A 532 21.25 5.31 -16.74
CA ASN A 532 20.22 5.61 -17.73
C ASN A 532 19.75 7.06 -17.67
N THR A 533 19.82 7.74 -16.50
CA THR A 533 19.44 9.16 -16.36
C THR A 533 20.65 10.09 -16.44
N TYR A 534 21.77 9.69 -15.83
CA TYR A 534 22.96 10.54 -15.75
C TYR A 534 24.08 10.14 -16.72
N GLY A 535 23.89 9.11 -17.54
CA GLY A 535 24.79 8.74 -18.63
C GLY A 535 26.18 8.25 -18.20
N LYS A 536 26.34 7.73 -16.95
CA LYS A 536 27.61 7.17 -16.46
C LYS A 536 27.90 5.86 -17.18
N LYS A 537 28.79 5.87 -18.17
CA LYS A 537 29.05 4.74 -19.08
C LYS A 537 29.72 3.55 -18.40
N ASP A 538 30.51 3.79 -17.39
CA ASP A 538 31.23 2.80 -16.56
C ASP A 538 30.34 2.00 -15.60
N ILE A 539 29.10 2.42 -15.42
CA ILE A 539 28.15 1.73 -14.54
C ILE A 539 27.51 0.53 -15.27
N ILE A 540 27.50 -0.61 -14.60
CA ILE A 540 26.75 -1.80 -14.99
C ILE A 540 25.52 -1.87 -14.07
N ASP A 541 24.35 -1.60 -14.63
CA ASP A 541 23.08 -1.39 -13.92
C ASP A 541 22.16 -2.62 -13.91
N LYS A 542 22.48 -3.67 -14.67
CA LYS A 542 21.65 -4.87 -14.85
C LYS A 542 22.46 -6.15 -14.71
N ALA A 543 21.83 -7.19 -14.16
CA ALA A 543 22.32 -8.56 -14.29
C ALA A 543 22.18 -9.06 -15.73
N PRO A 544 22.87 -10.14 -16.10
CA PRO A 544 22.64 -10.81 -17.38
C PRO A 544 21.18 -11.26 -17.51
N THR A 545 20.61 -11.09 -18.71
CA THR A 545 19.25 -11.52 -19.03
C THR A 545 19.28 -12.71 -19.97
N ALA A 546 18.35 -13.66 -19.79
CA ALA A 546 18.14 -14.74 -20.75
C ALA A 546 17.73 -14.16 -22.12
N LYS A 547 18.36 -14.64 -23.19
CA LYS A 547 18.18 -14.11 -24.56
C LYS A 547 17.60 -15.12 -25.51
N LYS A 548 17.85 -16.39 -25.26
CA LYS A 548 17.38 -17.49 -26.12
C LYS A 548 17.27 -18.75 -25.27
N CYS A 549 16.23 -19.50 -25.50
CA CYS A 549 16.08 -20.84 -24.98
C CYS A 549 15.86 -21.81 -26.14
N THR A 550 16.52 -22.97 -26.10
CA THR A 550 16.29 -24.07 -27.04
C THR A 550 16.03 -25.35 -26.25
N PHE A 551 15.11 -26.15 -26.74
CA PHE A 551 14.67 -27.38 -26.09
C PHE A 551 15.05 -28.60 -26.93
N SER A 552 15.45 -29.67 -26.26
CA SER A 552 15.70 -31.01 -26.82
C SER A 552 15.24 -32.06 -25.81
N GLU A 553 15.32 -33.34 -26.16
CA GLU A 553 14.93 -34.43 -25.27
C GLU A 553 15.52 -34.26 -23.87
N GLY A 554 14.64 -34.16 -22.85
CA GLY A 554 15.02 -33.99 -21.44
C GLY A 554 15.84 -32.75 -21.09
N THR A 555 16.00 -31.78 -22.01
CA THR A 555 16.96 -30.69 -21.80
C THR A 555 16.46 -29.34 -22.34
N ALA A 556 16.74 -28.26 -21.58
CA ALA A 556 16.60 -26.88 -22.01
C ALA A 556 17.94 -26.16 -21.93
N THR A 557 18.35 -25.46 -23.01
CA THR A 557 19.60 -24.70 -23.07
C THR A 557 19.26 -23.21 -23.14
N ILE A 558 19.67 -22.44 -22.12
CA ILE A 558 19.36 -21.02 -21.95
C ILE A 558 20.66 -20.20 -22.11
N VAL A 559 20.69 -19.30 -23.09
CA VAL A 559 21.84 -18.42 -23.34
C VAL A 559 21.55 -17.03 -22.77
N PHE A 560 22.50 -16.50 -21.99
CA PHE A 560 22.40 -15.19 -21.36
C PHE A 560 23.20 -14.11 -22.10
N SER A 561 22.84 -12.86 -21.87
CA SER A 561 23.43 -11.68 -22.52
C SER A 561 24.91 -11.44 -22.19
N SER A 562 25.42 -11.99 -21.09
CA SER A 562 26.80 -11.83 -20.63
C SER A 562 27.17 -12.92 -19.62
N LYS A 563 28.41 -12.90 -19.15
CA LYS A 563 28.95 -13.86 -18.18
C LYS A 563 28.16 -13.93 -16.90
N LEU A 564 27.93 -15.16 -16.43
CA LEU A 564 27.27 -15.52 -15.18
C LEU A 564 28.29 -15.90 -14.10
N THR A 565 27.88 -15.75 -12.86
CA THR A 565 28.57 -16.20 -11.66
C THR A 565 27.56 -16.96 -10.80
N ILE A 566 27.97 -18.09 -10.22
CA ILE A 566 27.17 -18.87 -9.29
C ILE A 566 27.65 -18.55 -7.89
N LYS A 567 26.74 -18.13 -7.01
CA LYS A 567 27.04 -17.88 -5.60
C LYS A 567 26.69 -19.10 -4.73
N ASN A 568 27.36 -19.22 -3.59
CA ASN A 568 27.12 -20.27 -2.60
C ASN A 568 27.18 -21.70 -3.16
N GLY A 569 28.15 -21.97 -4.01
CA GLY A 569 28.37 -23.26 -4.65
C GLY A 569 28.76 -23.14 -6.12
N ASN A 570 28.81 -24.27 -6.82
CA ASN A 570 29.19 -24.33 -8.24
C ASN A 570 28.00 -24.71 -9.15
N THR A 571 26.89 -25.12 -8.57
CA THR A 571 25.69 -25.58 -9.30
C THR A 571 24.63 -24.50 -9.32
N PRO A 572 24.14 -24.07 -10.49
CA PRO A 572 23.01 -23.16 -10.59
C PRO A 572 21.74 -23.77 -9.95
N GLN A 573 21.02 -22.99 -9.16
CA GLN A 573 19.79 -23.40 -8.47
C GLN A 573 18.61 -22.50 -8.88
N GLY A 574 17.38 -22.84 -8.47
CA GLY A 574 16.18 -22.05 -8.71
C GLY A 574 15.47 -22.36 -10.03
N PHE A 575 15.79 -23.47 -10.72
CA PHE A 575 15.17 -23.83 -12.00
C PHE A 575 14.03 -24.84 -11.82
N ILE A 576 12.87 -24.52 -12.38
CA ILE A 576 11.69 -25.37 -12.49
C ILE A 576 11.44 -25.63 -13.98
N VAL A 577 11.20 -26.90 -14.34
CA VAL A 577 10.94 -27.34 -15.72
C VAL A 577 9.47 -27.73 -15.83
N GLU A 578 8.80 -27.20 -16.84
CA GLU A 578 7.52 -27.71 -17.32
C GLU A 578 7.80 -28.82 -18.32
N ASN A 579 7.49 -30.04 -17.95
CA ASN A 579 7.79 -31.24 -18.71
C ASN A 579 6.84 -31.41 -19.92
N ALA A 580 7.16 -32.35 -20.81
CA ALA A 580 6.34 -32.65 -21.99
C ALA A 580 4.89 -33.04 -21.65
N ASP A 581 4.66 -33.72 -20.53
CA ASP A 581 3.36 -34.12 -20.02
C ASP A 581 2.58 -32.99 -19.32
N GLY A 582 3.16 -31.79 -19.17
CA GLY A 582 2.58 -30.65 -18.46
C GLY A 582 2.82 -30.65 -16.96
N SER A 583 3.46 -31.69 -16.41
CA SER A 583 3.90 -31.70 -15.00
C SER A 583 5.08 -30.75 -14.79
N PHE A 584 5.29 -30.34 -13.54
CA PHE A 584 6.45 -29.53 -13.16
C PHE A 584 7.42 -30.35 -12.31
N SER A 585 8.72 -30.14 -12.54
CA SER A 585 9.80 -30.74 -11.75
C SER A 585 10.93 -29.75 -11.52
N ARG A 586 11.76 -29.99 -10.52
CA ARG A 586 13.04 -29.25 -10.40
C ARG A 586 13.99 -29.71 -11.51
N GLY A 587 14.64 -28.74 -12.13
CA GLY A 587 15.67 -29.00 -13.14
C GLY A 587 17.08 -29.03 -12.53
N THR A 588 17.88 -30.00 -12.92
CA THR A 588 19.30 -30.01 -12.62
C THR A 588 20.03 -29.13 -13.61
N ALA A 589 20.67 -28.04 -13.13
CA ALA A 589 21.28 -27.03 -13.98
C ALA A 589 22.78 -27.07 -13.94
N THR A 590 23.44 -26.80 -15.08
CA THR A 590 24.89 -26.66 -15.21
C THR A 590 25.25 -25.41 -16.01
N LEU A 591 26.27 -24.68 -15.56
CA LEU A 591 26.82 -23.54 -16.27
C LEU A 591 27.87 -24.01 -17.31
N GLN A 592 27.70 -23.61 -18.56
CA GLN A 592 28.59 -23.87 -19.67
C GLN A 592 29.02 -22.56 -20.34
N ASN A 593 30.24 -22.53 -20.87
CA ASN A 593 30.82 -21.40 -21.62
C ASN A 593 30.69 -20.03 -20.90
N GLY A 594 30.46 -20.04 -19.59
CA GLY A 594 30.34 -18.84 -18.74
C GLY A 594 29.06 -18.01 -18.90
N ASN A 595 28.23 -18.28 -19.91
CA ASN A 595 26.97 -17.54 -20.16
C ASN A 595 25.81 -18.42 -20.61
N THR A 596 25.93 -19.72 -20.52
CA THR A 596 24.91 -20.67 -20.95
C THR A 596 24.55 -21.58 -19.78
N ILE A 597 23.28 -21.71 -19.46
CA ILE A 597 22.79 -22.68 -18.47
C ILE A 597 22.02 -23.78 -19.21
N VAL A 598 22.45 -25.01 -18.98
CA VAL A 598 21.75 -26.22 -19.45
C VAL A 598 20.98 -26.79 -18.26
N VAL A 599 19.68 -26.90 -18.41
CA VAL A 599 18.74 -27.42 -17.41
C VAL A 599 18.25 -28.78 -17.89
N LYS A 600 18.43 -29.83 -17.09
CA LYS A 600 17.96 -31.18 -17.36
C LYS A 600 16.79 -31.54 -16.47
N THR A 601 15.88 -32.34 -17.01
CA THR A 601 14.78 -33.00 -16.27
C THR A 601 14.93 -34.51 -16.38
N ASP A 602 14.50 -35.23 -15.35
CA ASP A 602 14.47 -36.70 -15.35
C ASP A 602 13.23 -37.26 -16.06
N LYS A 603 12.35 -36.39 -16.56
CA LYS A 603 11.16 -36.77 -17.30
C LYS A 603 11.46 -36.94 -18.78
N ALA A 604 10.84 -37.94 -19.40
CA ALA A 604 10.93 -38.16 -20.84
C ALA A 604 10.24 -37.05 -21.65
N GLY A 605 10.72 -36.85 -22.86
CA GLY A 605 10.19 -35.88 -23.80
C GLY A 605 10.84 -34.50 -23.73
N THR A 606 10.49 -33.64 -24.67
CA THR A 606 11.04 -32.29 -24.77
C THR A 606 10.32 -31.35 -23.83
N PRO A 607 11.02 -30.66 -22.91
CA PRO A 607 10.39 -29.69 -22.00
C PRO A 607 9.65 -28.59 -22.76
N ARG A 608 8.55 -28.09 -22.17
CA ARG A 608 7.73 -26.99 -22.73
C ARG A 608 8.26 -25.63 -22.37
N SER A 609 8.68 -25.47 -21.11
CA SER A 609 9.23 -24.21 -20.59
C SER A 609 10.16 -24.45 -19.40
N VAL A 610 10.95 -23.42 -19.07
CA VAL A 610 11.74 -23.34 -17.84
C VAL A 610 11.41 -22.03 -17.13
N ARG A 611 11.29 -22.10 -15.82
CA ARG A 611 11.14 -20.93 -14.95
C ARG A 611 12.33 -20.84 -14.01
N TYR A 612 12.86 -19.64 -13.83
CA TYR A 612 13.94 -19.35 -12.90
C TYR A 612 13.43 -18.47 -11.76
N ASP A 613 13.75 -18.83 -10.51
CA ASP A 613 13.31 -18.14 -9.29
C ASP A 613 11.78 -17.94 -9.21
N TRP A 614 11.04 -18.94 -9.67
CA TRP A 614 9.59 -18.94 -9.69
C TRP A 614 9.04 -19.64 -8.44
N ALA A 615 8.99 -18.91 -7.33
CA ALA A 615 8.38 -19.32 -6.06
C ALA A 615 8.10 -18.08 -5.21
N ASP A 616 7.40 -18.20 -4.10
CA ASP A 616 7.17 -17.10 -3.15
C ASP A 616 8.51 -16.64 -2.56
N CYS A 617 9.32 -17.57 -2.06
CA CYS A 617 10.68 -17.32 -1.56
C CYS A 617 11.67 -18.31 -2.24
N PRO A 618 12.16 -17.99 -3.45
CA PRO A 618 13.02 -18.88 -4.22
C PRO A 618 14.47 -18.94 -3.69
N ASP A 619 15.20 -19.95 -4.14
CA ASP A 619 16.57 -20.29 -3.73
C ASP A 619 17.65 -20.07 -4.84
N GLY A 620 17.34 -19.25 -5.84
CA GLY A 620 18.24 -19.01 -6.97
C GLY A 620 19.55 -18.34 -6.59
N ASN A 621 20.63 -18.76 -7.26
CA ASN A 621 21.99 -18.33 -6.95
C ASN A 621 22.77 -17.83 -8.18
N VAL A 622 22.10 -17.53 -9.27
CA VAL A 622 22.71 -17.06 -10.51
C VAL A 622 22.85 -15.54 -10.52
N TYR A 623 24.06 -15.06 -10.75
CA TYR A 623 24.43 -13.63 -10.71
C TYR A 623 25.20 -13.22 -11.96
N GLY A 624 25.28 -11.93 -12.19
CA GLY A 624 26.26 -11.34 -13.09
C GLY A 624 27.61 -11.10 -12.41
N ALA A 625 28.63 -10.86 -13.20
CA ALA A 625 29.98 -10.50 -12.71
C ALA A 625 29.98 -9.19 -11.87
N ASN A 626 28.91 -8.38 -11.95
CA ASN A 626 28.68 -7.16 -11.19
C ASN A 626 27.98 -7.40 -9.83
N ASN A 627 27.83 -8.64 -9.41
CA ASN A 627 27.14 -9.06 -8.20
C ASN A 627 25.62 -8.73 -8.16
N LEU A 628 25.00 -8.43 -9.29
CA LEU A 628 23.55 -8.31 -9.38
C LEU A 628 22.93 -9.70 -9.65
N PRO A 629 21.88 -10.11 -8.91
CA PRO A 629 21.20 -11.38 -9.16
C PRO A 629 20.44 -11.33 -10.50
N VAL A 630 20.42 -12.46 -11.20
CA VAL A 630 19.55 -12.61 -12.37
C VAL A 630 18.11 -12.50 -11.91
N CYS A 631 17.33 -11.65 -12.57
CA CYS A 631 15.90 -11.49 -12.27
C CYS A 631 15.14 -12.78 -12.56
N PRO A 632 14.10 -13.12 -11.77
CA PRO A 632 13.17 -14.19 -12.11
C PRO A 632 12.63 -14.06 -13.53
N PHE A 633 12.53 -15.18 -14.24
CA PHE A 633 12.04 -15.21 -15.62
C PHE A 633 11.33 -16.53 -15.98
N ARG A 634 10.62 -16.51 -17.10
CA ARG A 634 10.01 -17.66 -17.77
C ARG A 634 10.49 -17.71 -19.22
N THR A 635 10.85 -18.89 -19.72
CA THR A 635 11.35 -19.05 -21.10
C THR A 635 10.27 -18.93 -22.16
N ASP A 636 9.00 -19.09 -21.81
CA ASP A 636 7.84 -18.84 -22.67
C ASP A 636 7.50 -17.34 -22.83
N LYS A 637 8.27 -16.46 -22.19
CA LYS A 637 8.21 -14.99 -22.29
C LYS A 637 9.48 -14.33 -22.82
N ILE A 638 10.46 -15.13 -23.30
CA ILE A 638 11.74 -14.65 -23.87
C ILE A 638 11.62 -14.43 -25.36
#